data_c2f2e35ff3397e6d806e6ca33773715c
#
_entry.id   c2f2e35ff3397e6d806e6ca33773715c
#
_cell.length_a   1.000
_cell.length_b   1.000
_cell.length_c   1.000
_cell.angle_alpha   90.00
_cell.angle_beta   90.00
_cell.angle_gamma   90.00
#
_symmetry.space_group_name_H-M   'P 1'
#
loop_
_entity.id
_entity.type
_entity.pdbx_description
1 polymer ?
#
loop_
_entity_poly.entity_id
_entity_poly.type
_entity_poly.pdbx_seq_one_letter_code
_entity_poly.pdbx_strand_id
1 'polypeptide(L)'
;MRRLLIAVLFAASAAVAPSAQDADLRSTASAASMAGVMTPPLSPRNANYTITARLDPATRTITGSETIRWRNITARPAADLQFHLYWNGWKNTRSTFMRERALSGGNDDRRRRPDEWANIDVTAITVAGSDRTGTRRFITPDDENPNDETVMSVPLVQPIEPGGSVTIEVAWTAHVPRTFARTGAIGNFFFIAQWFPKLGVLQEDGWNCHQFHAGTEFFSDYGVYDVSLTVPAGWPLGATGVERERRDDAGGTTTHRYYQEDVHDFAWTTSPDYLVKTARFEHPRLPPVEMRLLLQREHASQAERHFDATRTTLKYYGEWYGAYPYGHITIVDPAFQSGAGGMEYPTLFTAGTRWLAPDGVTTPEGVTVHEAGHQFWYGMVGNNEFEDAWMDEGFNTFSTARAVAQVYEPNYLALRYFGGFVPWVFRDIALSRETEGNRLAGYRRDAKSDAQSTPTYRYFPSTGGSITYNKTALWLNTMERWLGWPTLQRALSTHFEAWKFKHPKPNDFAVIVNQVSGQDLGWYFDQVYRSSNVFDYGVQDLKSERDGEQYRASVVVRRYGEAIFPVDVLVTFASGERVTEHWDGKDRWKLYAYDRPSPVVSAQVDPNRVLLLDLDYTNNSRTLAPQGRSAATTWSMTWMLWLQDCLLSWAALA
;
A
#
# COMPACT_ATOMS: atom_id res chain seq x y z
N MET A 1 -28.50 0.00 71.96
CA MET A 1 -27.08 0.17 71.74
C MET A 1 -26.58 -0.98 70.85
N ARG A 2 -26.52 -0.80 69.55
CA ARG A 2 -25.88 -1.74 68.61
C ARG A 2 -24.85 -0.97 67.82
N ARG A 3 -23.60 -1.35 67.98
CA ARG A 3 -22.47 -0.77 67.23
C ARG A 3 -22.40 -1.39 65.83
N LEU A 4 -22.47 -0.55 64.82
CA LEU A 4 -22.19 -0.92 63.43
C LEU A 4 -20.66 -0.88 63.23
N LEU A 5 -20.07 -2.01 62.83
CA LEU A 5 -18.70 -2.08 62.31
C LEU A 5 -18.78 -1.80 60.81
N ILE A 6 -18.09 -0.74 60.35
CA ILE A 6 -17.86 -0.46 58.94
C ILE A 6 -16.50 -1.08 58.60
N ALA A 7 -16.52 -2.10 57.76
CA ALA A 7 -15.28 -2.65 57.16
C ALA A 7 -14.91 -1.81 55.91
N VAL A 8 -13.78 -1.16 56.00
CA VAL A 8 -13.18 -0.44 54.86
C VAL A 8 -12.37 -1.44 54.06
N LEU A 9 -12.82 -1.79 52.85
CA LEU A 9 -12.05 -2.53 51.88
C LEU A 9 -11.03 -1.55 51.20
N PHE A 10 -9.75 -1.72 51.49
CA PHE A 10 -8.67 -1.15 50.68
C PHE A 10 -8.58 -1.92 49.38
N ALA A 11 -9.01 -1.33 48.26
CA ALA A 11 -8.68 -1.79 46.92
C ALA A 11 -7.23 -1.37 46.65
N ALA A 12 -6.34 -2.33 46.66
CA ALA A 12 -4.98 -2.14 46.16
C ALA A 12 -5.06 -2.00 44.63
N SER A 13 -4.97 -0.76 44.13
CA SER A 13 -4.71 -0.50 42.74
C SER A 13 -3.28 -0.96 42.41
N ALA A 14 -3.16 -2.11 41.77
CA ALA A 14 -1.91 -2.52 41.13
C ALA A 14 -1.59 -1.49 40.05
N ALA A 15 -0.59 -0.65 40.27
CA ALA A 15 0.01 0.16 39.25
C ALA A 15 0.59 -0.78 38.18
N VAL A 16 -0.04 -0.84 37.03
CA VAL A 16 0.52 -1.49 35.84
C VAL A 16 1.76 -0.70 35.51
N ALA A 17 2.94 -1.32 35.62
CA ALA A 17 4.17 -0.73 35.14
C ALA A 17 4.02 -0.39 33.65
N PRO A 18 4.43 0.81 33.20
CA PRO A 18 4.38 1.15 31.80
C PRO A 18 5.19 0.11 31.02
N SER A 19 4.59 -0.42 29.95
CA SER A 19 5.27 -1.35 29.06
C SER A 19 6.52 -0.69 28.49
N ALA A 20 7.55 -1.47 28.16
CA ALA A 20 8.79 -0.98 27.57
C ALA A 20 8.62 -0.17 26.26
N GLN A 21 7.39 -0.02 25.75
CA GLN A 21 7.02 0.81 24.61
C GLN A 21 6.92 2.32 24.92
N ASP A 22 6.97 2.74 26.17
CA ASP A 22 6.98 4.15 26.57
C ASP A 22 8.39 4.79 26.58
N ALA A 23 9.40 4.09 26.05
CA ALA A 23 10.70 4.69 25.83
C ALA A 23 10.60 5.91 24.90
N ASP A 24 11.22 7.00 25.26
CA ASP A 24 11.22 8.26 24.50
C ASP A 24 11.80 8.05 23.10
N LEU A 25 10.94 7.90 22.11
CA LEU A 25 11.30 7.68 20.70
C LEU A 25 11.94 8.94 20.05
N ARG A 26 12.00 10.07 20.76
CA ARG A 26 12.68 11.30 20.32
C ARG A 26 14.18 11.14 20.10
N SER A 27 14.82 10.15 20.70
CA SER A 27 16.28 9.99 20.65
C SER A 27 16.84 9.65 19.27
N THR A 28 15.99 9.33 18.27
CA THR A 28 16.43 8.89 16.93
C THR A 28 16.53 10.02 15.90
N ALA A 29 15.90 11.20 16.11
CA ALA A 29 16.06 12.35 15.21
C ALA A 29 17.27 13.20 15.64
N SER A 30 18.45 12.78 15.22
CA SER A 30 19.68 13.59 15.42
C SER A 30 19.83 14.63 14.30
N ALA A 31 20.70 15.63 14.51
CA ALA A 31 21.13 16.55 13.46
C ALA A 31 21.66 15.78 12.21
N ALA A 32 22.15 14.56 12.39
CA ALA A 32 22.60 13.68 11.32
C ALA A 32 21.44 13.21 10.43
N SER A 33 20.30 12.80 11.00
CA SER A 33 19.14 12.36 10.21
C SER A 33 18.53 13.50 9.37
N MET A 34 18.59 14.73 9.89
CA MET A 34 18.20 15.94 9.16
C MET A 34 19.14 16.24 7.97
N ALA A 35 20.35 15.67 7.96
CA ALA A 35 21.30 15.76 6.85
C ALA A 35 21.32 14.50 5.99
N GLY A 36 20.34 13.58 6.13
CA GLY A 36 20.29 12.33 5.39
C GLY A 36 21.29 11.26 5.85
N VAL A 37 21.90 11.43 7.01
CA VAL A 37 22.89 10.49 7.59
C VAL A 37 22.23 9.67 8.68
N MET A 38 22.34 8.36 8.57
CA MET A 38 21.77 7.40 9.52
C MET A 38 22.89 6.73 10.31
N THR A 39 22.98 7.02 11.61
CA THR A 39 24.01 6.49 12.49
C THR A 39 23.37 5.92 13.76
N PRO A 40 23.58 4.63 14.06
CA PRO A 40 24.28 3.63 13.24
C PRO A 40 23.54 3.31 11.92
N PRO A 41 24.18 2.61 10.96
CA PRO A 41 23.52 2.11 9.77
C PRO A 41 22.31 1.26 10.14
N LEU A 42 21.17 1.48 9.45
CA LEU A 42 19.92 0.76 9.70
C LEU A 42 19.78 -0.47 8.78
N SER A 43 20.45 -0.43 7.62
CA SER A 43 20.46 -1.50 6.62
C SER A 43 21.86 -2.04 6.36
N PRO A 44 22.01 -3.15 5.62
CA PRO A 44 23.31 -3.66 5.18
C PRO A 44 24.08 -2.71 4.26
N ARG A 45 23.39 -1.74 3.60
CA ARG A 45 23.96 -0.82 2.60
C ARG A 45 24.82 -1.54 1.57
N ASN A 46 24.27 -2.62 1.03
CA ASN A 46 25.03 -3.49 0.11
C ASN A 46 25.01 -2.98 -1.33
N ALA A 47 24.15 -2.03 -1.71
CA ALA A 47 24.13 -1.38 -3.02
C ALA A 47 24.16 0.15 -2.86
N ASN A 48 25.33 0.78 -3.01
CA ASN A 48 25.50 2.22 -2.81
C ASN A 48 25.76 2.92 -4.13
N TYR A 49 25.06 4.02 -4.38
CA TYR A 49 25.05 4.74 -5.65
C TYR A 49 25.61 6.15 -5.51
N THR A 50 26.52 6.54 -6.40
CA THR A 50 26.89 7.93 -6.64
C THR A 50 26.50 8.25 -8.09
N ILE A 51 25.49 9.11 -8.29
CA ILE A 51 24.90 9.39 -9.60
C ILE A 51 25.12 10.85 -9.97
N THR A 52 25.49 11.13 -11.21
CA THR A 52 25.46 12.47 -11.79
C THR A 52 24.60 12.44 -13.05
N ALA A 53 23.60 13.32 -13.12
CA ALA A 53 22.70 13.37 -14.25
C ALA A 53 22.32 14.80 -14.63
N ARG A 54 22.02 14.99 -15.91
CA ARG A 54 21.61 16.27 -16.50
C ARG A 54 20.35 16.08 -17.32
N LEU A 55 19.35 16.91 -17.06
CA LEU A 55 18.11 16.99 -17.84
C LEU A 55 18.24 18.06 -18.93
N ASP A 56 17.96 17.69 -20.16
CA ASP A 56 17.60 18.62 -21.23
C ASP A 56 16.06 18.55 -21.41
N PRO A 57 15.31 19.55 -20.95
CA PRO A 57 13.85 19.52 -21.06
C PRO A 57 13.35 19.73 -22.49
N ALA A 58 14.13 20.34 -23.37
CA ALA A 58 13.73 20.59 -24.74
C ALA A 58 13.69 19.30 -25.57
N THR A 59 14.68 18.43 -25.39
CA THR A 59 14.74 17.11 -26.04
C THR A 59 14.14 16.00 -25.17
N ARG A 60 13.78 16.29 -23.93
CA ARG A 60 13.36 15.33 -22.91
C ARG A 60 14.38 14.20 -22.72
N THR A 61 15.65 14.57 -22.66
CA THR A 61 16.76 13.62 -22.52
C THR A 61 17.44 13.79 -21.17
N ILE A 62 17.75 12.67 -20.53
CA ILE A 62 18.63 12.60 -19.37
C ILE A 62 19.93 11.93 -19.80
N THR A 63 21.06 12.58 -19.54
CA THR A 63 22.39 11.98 -19.67
C THR A 63 22.95 11.77 -18.27
N GLY A 64 23.38 10.57 -17.97
CA GLY A 64 23.84 10.22 -16.63
C GLY A 64 25.05 9.30 -16.61
N SER A 65 25.71 9.32 -15.48
CA SER A 65 26.72 8.33 -15.08
C SER A 65 26.55 8.00 -13.62
N GLU A 66 26.88 6.78 -13.26
CA GLU A 66 26.83 6.32 -11.89
C GLU A 66 28.01 5.42 -11.54
N THR A 67 28.39 5.47 -10.28
CA THR A 67 29.29 4.52 -9.64
C THR A 67 28.51 3.76 -8.59
N ILE A 68 28.41 2.45 -8.75
CA ILE A 68 27.76 1.55 -7.81
C ILE A 68 28.85 0.80 -7.04
N ARG A 69 28.79 0.87 -5.71
CA ARG A 69 29.60 0.01 -4.84
C ARG A 69 28.69 -1.06 -4.27
N TRP A 70 28.85 -2.28 -4.78
CA TRP A 70 28.04 -3.41 -4.37
C TRP A 70 28.83 -4.43 -3.59
N ARG A 71 28.21 -5.01 -2.57
CA ARG A 71 28.73 -6.10 -1.75
C ARG A 71 27.79 -7.30 -1.80
N ASN A 72 28.31 -8.46 -2.11
CA ASN A 72 27.59 -9.71 -2.02
C ASN A 72 27.37 -10.09 -0.56
N ILE A 73 26.15 -9.99 -0.07
CA ILE A 73 25.79 -10.34 1.31
C ILE A 73 25.15 -11.73 1.43
N THR A 74 25.07 -12.48 0.33
CA THR A 74 24.51 -13.85 0.30
C THR A 74 25.60 -14.89 0.54
N ALA A 75 25.19 -16.14 0.74
CA ALA A 75 26.10 -17.29 0.90
C ALA A 75 26.57 -17.89 -0.43
N ARG A 76 26.18 -17.32 -1.59
CA ARG A 76 26.53 -17.84 -2.92
C ARG A 76 27.35 -16.84 -3.74
N PRO A 77 28.26 -17.29 -4.61
CA PRO A 77 28.98 -16.42 -5.52
C PRO A 77 28.07 -15.85 -6.61
N ALA A 78 28.32 -14.59 -7.02
CA ALA A 78 27.67 -13.95 -8.16
C ALA A 78 28.54 -14.10 -9.40
N ALA A 79 28.08 -14.81 -10.43
CA ALA A 79 28.79 -15.01 -11.69
C ALA A 79 28.50 -13.93 -12.74
N ASP A 80 27.45 -13.19 -12.58
CA ASP A 80 27.03 -12.03 -13.38
C ASP A 80 26.45 -10.94 -12.46
N LEU A 81 26.19 -9.78 -13.03
CA LEU A 81 25.43 -8.71 -12.43
C LEU A 81 24.17 -8.49 -13.25
N GLN A 82 23.02 -8.34 -12.60
CA GLN A 82 21.75 -8.10 -13.29
C GLN A 82 21.18 -6.73 -12.92
N PHE A 83 20.70 -6.01 -13.95
CA PHE A 83 20.22 -4.65 -13.83
C PHE A 83 18.81 -4.53 -14.38
N HIS A 84 17.95 -3.81 -13.67
CA HIS A 84 16.70 -3.31 -14.20
C HIS A 84 16.94 -2.07 -15.08
N LEU A 85 16.37 -2.07 -16.26
CA LEU A 85 16.25 -0.94 -17.17
C LEU A 85 14.76 -0.66 -17.40
N TYR A 86 14.06 -0.24 -16.34
CA TYR A 86 12.60 -0.16 -16.31
C TYR A 86 11.98 0.61 -17.48
N TRP A 87 12.60 1.70 -17.92
CA TRP A 87 12.08 2.53 -19.00
C TRP A 87 12.04 1.83 -20.35
N ASN A 88 12.81 0.76 -20.55
CA ASN A 88 12.71 -0.07 -21.75
C ASN A 88 11.40 -0.84 -21.83
N GLY A 89 10.66 -0.99 -20.73
CA GLY A 89 9.28 -1.46 -20.72
C GLY A 89 8.32 -0.59 -21.52
N TRP A 90 8.70 0.67 -21.75
CA TRP A 90 7.92 1.65 -22.52
C TRP A 90 8.64 2.12 -23.79
N LYS A 91 9.55 1.34 -24.31
CA LYS A 91 10.29 1.62 -25.54
C LYS A 91 9.43 1.43 -26.80
N ASN A 92 8.49 0.51 -26.73
CA ASN A 92 7.56 0.17 -27.80
C ASN A 92 6.41 -0.72 -27.26
N THR A 93 5.50 -1.14 -28.14
CA THR A 93 4.34 -1.99 -27.76
C THR A 93 4.65 -3.47 -27.58
N ARG A 94 5.92 -3.91 -27.62
CA ARG A 94 6.31 -5.33 -27.68
C ARG A 94 6.92 -5.85 -26.38
N SER A 95 7.26 -4.98 -25.42
CA SER A 95 7.73 -5.38 -24.10
C SER A 95 6.68 -6.19 -23.36
N THR A 96 7.09 -6.94 -22.35
CA THR A 96 6.19 -7.67 -21.44
C THR A 96 5.19 -6.73 -20.81
N PHE A 97 5.63 -5.61 -20.23
CA PHE A 97 4.77 -4.57 -19.69
C PHE A 97 3.67 -4.14 -20.66
N MET A 98 4.03 -3.80 -21.89
CA MET A 98 3.04 -3.28 -22.86
C MET A 98 2.07 -4.35 -23.38
N ARG A 99 2.51 -5.61 -23.45
CA ARG A 99 1.63 -6.74 -23.79
C ARG A 99 0.58 -6.95 -22.71
N GLU A 100 0.98 -6.96 -21.45
CA GLU A 100 0.08 -7.13 -20.31
C GLU A 100 -0.89 -5.94 -20.16
N ARG A 101 -0.37 -4.72 -20.29
CA ARG A 101 -1.18 -3.50 -20.30
C ARG A 101 -2.28 -3.51 -21.38
N ALA A 102 -1.98 -4.05 -22.54
CA ALA A 102 -2.98 -4.18 -23.61
C ALA A 102 -4.13 -5.12 -23.24
N LEU A 103 -3.87 -6.16 -22.42
CA LEU A 103 -4.90 -7.07 -21.89
C LEU A 103 -5.79 -6.39 -20.85
N SER A 104 -5.26 -5.42 -20.11
CA SER A 104 -6.03 -4.63 -19.12
C SER A 104 -6.83 -3.46 -19.75
N GLY A 105 -6.93 -3.38 -21.06
CA GLY A 105 -7.73 -2.35 -21.77
C GLY A 105 -6.96 -1.06 -22.10
N GLY A 106 -5.66 -1.01 -21.96
CA GLY A 106 -4.77 0.12 -22.30
C GLY A 106 -4.62 0.32 -23.82
N ASN A 107 -5.67 0.69 -24.53
CA ASN A 107 -5.67 0.81 -26.01
C ASN A 107 -5.15 2.14 -26.56
N ASP A 108 -5.00 3.18 -25.74
CA ASP A 108 -4.57 4.51 -26.21
C ASP A 108 -3.07 4.59 -26.58
N ASP A 109 -2.28 3.63 -26.10
CA ASP A 109 -0.82 3.63 -26.32
C ASP A 109 -0.43 3.43 -27.80
N ARG A 110 -1.29 2.83 -28.61
CA ARG A 110 -1.08 2.70 -30.07
C ARG A 110 -1.09 4.04 -30.83
N ARG A 111 -1.60 5.10 -30.21
CA ARG A 111 -1.69 6.44 -30.79
C ARG A 111 -0.57 7.35 -30.34
N ARG A 112 0.37 6.86 -29.51
CA ARG A 112 1.50 7.64 -29.03
C ARG A 112 2.43 8.01 -30.18
N ARG A 113 2.91 9.25 -30.15
CA ARG A 113 3.92 9.73 -31.08
C ARG A 113 5.27 9.11 -30.74
N PRO A 114 6.23 9.05 -31.68
CA PRO A 114 7.56 8.49 -31.42
C PRO A 114 8.29 9.15 -30.25
N ASP A 115 8.09 10.46 -30.04
CA ASP A 115 8.71 11.25 -28.97
C ASP A 115 8.01 11.10 -27.60
N GLU A 116 6.96 10.30 -27.50
CA GLU A 116 6.21 10.03 -26.26
C GLU A 116 6.60 8.71 -25.59
N TRP A 117 7.42 7.88 -26.22
CA TRP A 117 7.95 6.64 -25.68
C TRP A 117 9.18 6.89 -24.81
N ALA A 118 9.55 5.90 -24.01
CA ALA A 118 10.77 5.94 -23.20
C ALA A 118 11.84 4.99 -23.74
N ASN A 119 13.07 5.23 -23.37
CA ASN A 119 14.14 4.25 -23.41
C ASN A 119 15.25 4.64 -22.44
N ILE A 120 16.04 3.65 -22.08
CA ILE A 120 17.31 3.84 -21.37
C ILE A 120 18.37 3.00 -22.06
N ASP A 121 19.43 3.64 -22.52
CA ASP A 121 20.52 3.02 -23.24
C ASP A 121 21.81 3.14 -22.42
N VAL A 122 22.35 2.00 -22.00
CA VAL A 122 23.66 1.94 -21.35
C VAL A 122 24.74 2.10 -22.42
N THR A 123 25.46 3.20 -22.37
CA THR A 123 26.49 3.54 -23.37
C THR A 123 27.87 2.97 -23.04
N ALA A 124 28.15 2.80 -21.74
CA ALA A 124 29.36 2.14 -21.25
C ALA A 124 29.09 1.47 -19.89
N ILE A 125 29.74 0.34 -19.64
CA ILE A 125 29.78 -0.30 -18.33
C ILE A 125 31.17 -0.87 -18.05
N THR A 126 31.71 -0.52 -16.90
CA THR A 126 33.02 -0.98 -16.41
C THR A 126 32.81 -1.68 -15.06
N VAL A 127 33.38 -2.86 -14.87
CA VAL A 127 33.32 -3.64 -13.63
C VAL A 127 34.73 -3.91 -13.14
N ALA A 128 35.06 -3.47 -11.94
CA ALA A 128 36.39 -3.57 -11.34
C ALA A 128 37.50 -3.05 -12.28
N GLY A 129 37.25 -1.93 -12.97
CA GLY A 129 38.17 -1.31 -13.94
C GLY A 129 38.25 -1.99 -15.31
N SER A 130 37.45 -3.04 -15.55
CA SER A 130 37.43 -3.75 -16.84
C SER A 130 36.19 -3.39 -17.63
N ASP A 131 36.33 -2.95 -18.86
CA ASP A 131 35.24 -2.67 -19.78
C ASP A 131 34.41 -3.94 -20.06
N ARG A 132 33.11 -3.84 -19.85
CA ARG A 132 32.10 -4.88 -20.06
C ARG A 132 31.03 -4.50 -21.08
N THR A 133 31.16 -3.35 -21.68
CA THR A 133 30.17 -2.79 -22.60
C THR A 133 29.78 -3.76 -23.72
N GLY A 134 30.74 -4.46 -24.29
CA GLY A 134 30.49 -5.42 -25.38
C GLY A 134 29.97 -6.79 -24.92
N THR A 135 29.97 -7.10 -23.63
CA THR A 135 29.57 -8.43 -23.10
C THR A 135 28.18 -8.43 -22.48
N ARG A 136 27.57 -7.24 -22.29
CA ARG A 136 26.22 -7.13 -21.75
C ARG A 136 25.20 -7.72 -22.71
N ARG A 137 24.13 -8.27 -22.15
CA ARG A 137 23.01 -8.85 -22.92
C ARG A 137 21.69 -8.61 -22.19
N PHE A 138 20.61 -8.49 -22.95
CA PHE A 138 19.27 -8.55 -22.37
C PHE A 138 18.90 -10.00 -22.08
N ILE A 139 18.20 -10.21 -20.98
CA ILE A 139 17.67 -11.51 -20.56
C ILE A 139 16.17 -11.38 -20.25
N THR A 140 15.46 -12.48 -20.34
CA THR A 140 14.00 -12.54 -20.20
C THR A 140 13.62 -13.66 -19.23
N PRO A 141 13.86 -13.46 -17.92
CA PRO A 141 13.75 -14.51 -16.92
C PRO A 141 12.32 -15.04 -16.69
N ASP A 142 11.29 -14.25 -17.03
CA ASP A 142 9.92 -14.55 -16.60
C ASP A 142 9.03 -15.14 -17.70
N ASP A 143 9.08 -14.62 -18.92
CA ASP A 143 8.14 -14.95 -20.01
C ASP A 143 8.80 -15.27 -21.36
N GLU A 144 10.13 -15.31 -21.41
CA GLU A 144 10.93 -15.59 -22.64
C GLU A 144 10.63 -14.61 -23.80
N ASN A 145 10.11 -13.40 -23.52
CA ASN A 145 9.80 -12.40 -24.53
C ASN A 145 11.07 -11.79 -25.14
N PRO A 146 11.50 -12.16 -26.35
CA PRO A 146 12.76 -11.68 -26.93
C PRO A 146 12.75 -10.18 -27.29
N ASN A 147 11.61 -9.51 -27.17
CA ASN A 147 11.47 -8.07 -27.40
C ASN A 147 11.51 -7.25 -26.11
N ASP A 148 11.68 -7.90 -24.96
CA ASP A 148 11.82 -7.23 -23.69
C ASP A 148 13.31 -6.90 -23.44
N GLU A 149 13.56 -5.66 -23.08
CA GLU A 149 14.90 -5.13 -22.78
C GLU A 149 14.96 -4.54 -21.37
N THR A 150 14.06 -4.96 -20.49
CA THR A 150 13.96 -4.41 -19.13
C THR A 150 14.95 -5.02 -18.15
N VAL A 151 15.56 -6.16 -18.48
CA VAL A 151 16.62 -6.78 -17.67
C VAL A 151 17.89 -6.96 -18.48
N MET A 152 19.00 -6.43 -17.94
CA MET A 152 20.33 -6.53 -18.52
C MET A 152 21.23 -7.38 -17.62
N SER A 153 21.89 -8.41 -18.17
CA SER A 153 22.92 -9.20 -17.51
C SER A 153 24.32 -8.83 -18.04
N VAL A 154 25.28 -8.75 -17.12
CA VAL A 154 26.69 -8.45 -17.36
C VAL A 154 27.55 -9.57 -16.79
N PRO A 155 28.03 -10.52 -17.59
CA PRO A 155 28.89 -11.60 -17.14
C PRO A 155 30.18 -11.09 -16.52
N LEU A 156 30.59 -11.68 -15.42
CA LEU A 156 31.83 -11.37 -14.71
C LEU A 156 32.98 -12.27 -15.19
N VAL A 157 34.22 -11.75 -15.15
CA VAL A 157 35.43 -12.57 -15.43
C VAL A 157 35.67 -13.57 -14.33
N GLN A 158 35.46 -13.14 -13.09
CA GLN A 158 35.54 -13.96 -11.89
C GLN A 158 34.29 -13.68 -11.05
N PRO A 159 33.66 -14.70 -10.49
CA PRO A 159 32.54 -14.51 -9.59
C PRO A 159 32.92 -13.64 -8.40
N ILE A 160 31.93 -12.90 -7.89
CA ILE A 160 32.08 -12.15 -6.63
C ILE A 160 31.64 -13.08 -5.51
N GLU A 161 32.61 -13.52 -4.74
CA GLU A 161 32.40 -14.46 -3.62
C GLU A 161 31.54 -13.85 -2.50
N PRO A 162 30.94 -14.66 -1.62
CA PRO A 162 30.27 -14.21 -0.41
C PRO A 162 31.12 -13.23 0.40
N GLY A 163 30.54 -12.08 0.76
CA GLY A 163 31.24 -10.97 1.45
C GLY A 163 32.11 -10.10 0.57
N GLY A 164 32.37 -10.51 -0.70
CA GLY A 164 33.15 -9.75 -1.67
C GLY A 164 32.43 -8.46 -2.11
N SER A 165 33.22 -7.47 -2.53
CA SER A 165 32.70 -6.18 -3.02
C SER A 165 33.26 -5.85 -4.39
N VAL A 166 32.46 -5.09 -5.18
CA VAL A 166 32.86 -4.63 -6.51
C VAL A 166 32.42 -3.19 -6.74
N THR A 167 33.22 -2.45 -7.51
CA THR A 167 32.83 -1.14 -8.04
C THR A 167 32.42 -1.31 -9.50
N ILE A 168 31.27 -0.76 -9.84
CA ILE A 168 30.67 -0.78 -11.16
C ILE A 168 30.48 0.66 -11.58
N GLU A 169 30.91 1.01 -12.78
CA GLU A 169 30.72 2.34 -13.37
C GLU A 169 29.84 2.19 -14.61
N VAL A 170 28.75 2.96 -14.68
CA VAL A 170 27.81 2.92 -15.80
C VAL A 170 27.59 4.32 -16.34
N ALA A 171 27.68 4.47 -17.67
CA ALA A 171 27.24 5.67 -18.36
C ALA A 171 26.02 5.33 -19.24
N TRP A 172 25.04 6.22 -19.27
CA TRP A 172 23.78 5.97 -19.95
C TRP A 172 23.10 7.25 -20.44
N THR A 173 22.17 7.08 -21.37
CA THR A 173 21.23 8.10 -21.80
C THR A 173 19.81 7.56 -21.69
N ALA A 174 18.84 8.43 -21.38
CA ALA A 174 17.46 8.05 -21.29
C ALA A 174 16.54 9.11 -21.89
N HIS A 175 15.50 8.67 -22.59
CA HIS A 175 14.48 9.55 -23.11
C HIS A 175 13.25 9.54 -22.19
N VAL A 176 12.87 10.73 -21.70
CA VAL A 176 11.73 10.92 -20.79
C VAL A 176 10.42 10.80 -21.55
N PRO A 177 9.54 9.85 -21.21
CA PRO A 177 8.29 9.65 -21.92
C PRO A 177 7.27 10.76 -21.64
N ARG A 178 6.24 10.83 -22.46
CA ARG A 178 4.97 11.35 -21.98
C ARG A 178 4.37 10.31 -21.05
N THR A 179 4.33 10.61 -19.82
CA THR A 179 4.03 9.74 -18.66
C THR A 179 3.60 8.29 -18.91
N PHE A 180 4.33 7.37 -18.27
CA PHE A 180 3.98 5.98 -18.06
C PHE A 180 4.21 5.64 -16.58
N ALA A 181 3.42 4.75 -16.02
CA ALA A 181 3.60 4.20 -14.68
C ALA A 181 4.23 5.23 -13.71
N ARG A 182 3.58 6.36 -13.55
CA ARG A 182 3.94 7.49 -12.67
C ARG A 182 5.17 8.32 -13.06
N THR A 183 5.95 7.93 -14.08
CA THR A 183 7.14 8.70 -14.52
C THR A 183 6.93 9.36 -15.87
N GLY A 184 7.58 10.50 -16.12
CA GLY A 184 7.56 11.18 -17.41
C GLY A 184 7.38 12.69 -17.33
N ALA A 185 7.02 13.28 -18.46
CA ALA A 185 6.85 14.72 -18.60
C ALA A 185 5.47 15.09 -19.17
N ILE A 186 4.90 16.18 -18.64
CA ILE A 186 3.75 16.88 -19.21
C ILE A 186 4.07 18.38 -19.21
N GLY A 187 4.20 18.99 -20.40
CA GLY A 187 4.66 20.36 -20.49
C GLY A 187 6.03 20.53 -19.83
N ASN A 188 6.13 21.45 -18.87
CA ASN A 188 7.33 21.69 -18.08
C ASN A 188 7.39 20.93 -16.76
N PHE A 189 6.40 20.08 -16.50
CA PHE A 189 6.40 19.19 -15.34
C PHE A 189 7.15 17.91 -15.69
N PHE A 190 8.14 17.56 -14.87
CA PHE A 190 8.92 16.32 -14.93
C PHE A 190 8.84 15.62 -13.60
N PHE A 191 8.39 14.36 -13.62
CA PHE A 191 8.50 13.43 -12.49
C PHE A 191 9.31 12.23 -12.96
N ILE A 192 10.44 11.99 -12.33
CA ILE A 192 11.48 11.08 -12.83
C ILE A 192 11.74 10.01 -11.78
N ALA A 193 11.30 8.79 -12.09
CA ALA A 193 11.47 7.60 -11.26
C ALA A 193 11.91 6.41 -12.12
N GLN A 194 12.61 5.47 -11.51
CA GLN A 194 13.12 4.26 -12.19
C GLN A 194 13.98 4.57 -13.43
N TRP A 195 14.78 5.62 -13.36
CA TRP A 195 15.37 6.40 -14.44
C TRP A 195 16.85 6.11 -14.71
N PHE A 196 17.47 5.26 -13.90
CA PHE A 196 18.89 4.86 -13.99
C PHE A 196 19.00 3.34 -14.00
N PRO A 197 20.09 2.74 -14.51
CA PRO A 197 20.34 1.31 -14.43
C PRO A 197 20.42 0.86 -12.97
N LYS A 198 19.42 0.16 -12.48
CA LYS A 198 19.31 -0.25 -11.09
C LYS A 198 19.72 -1.71 -10.93
N LEU A 199 20.68 -1.99 -10.05
CA LEU A 199 21.10 -3.36 -9.76
C LEU A 199 19.95 -4.16 -9.13
N GLY A 200 19.71 -5.38 -9.61
CA GLY A 200 18.75 -6.32 -9.04
C GLY A 200 19.19 -6.79 -7.65
N VAL A 201 18.33 -7.51 -6.97
CA VAL A 201 18.61 -8.06 -5.63
C VAL A 201 19.15 -9.48 -5.76
N LEU A 202 20.35 -9.76 -5.28
CA LEU A 202 20.86 -11.11 -5.18
C LEU A 202 20.36 -11.76 -3.90
N GLN A 203 19.63 -12.87 -4.03
CA GLN A 203 19.08 -13.67 -2.93
C GLN A 203 19.79 -15.04 -2.87
N GLU A 204 19.46 -15.85 -1.84
CA GLU A 204 20.08 -17.17 -1.66
C GLU A 204 19.75 -18.17 -2.79
N ASP A 205 18.67 -17.97 -3.52
CA ASP A 205 18.22 -18.76 -4.65
C ASP A 205 18.64 -18.20 -6.03
N GLY A 206 19.16 -16.96 -6.08
CA GLY A 206 19.65 -16.32 -7.31
C GLY A 206 19.34 -14.83 -7.36
N TRP A 207 19.55 -14.24 -8.54
CA TRP A 207 19.11 -12.89 -8.79
C TRP A 207 17.58 -12.81 -8.83
N ASN A 208 17.01 -11.97 -7.98
CA ASN A 208 15.64 -11.53 -8.10
C ASN A 208 15.66 -10.23 -8.92
N CYS A 209 15.53 -10.38 -10.21
CA CYS A 209 15.60 -9.32 -11.19
C CYS A 209 14.60 -9.61 -12.32
N HIS A 210 13.33 -9.46 -12.00
CA HIS A 210 12.21 -9.73 -12.90
C HIS A 210 12.16 -8.76 -14.06
N GLN A 211 11.59 -9.17 -15.20
CA GLN A 211 11.17 -8.26 -16.23
C GLN A 211 10.15 -7.26 -15.65
N PHE A 212 10.00 -6.09 -16.28
CA PHE A 212 9.01 -5.14 -15.78
C PHE A 212 7.61 -5.53 -16.25
N HIS A 213 6.75 -5.85 -15.30
CA HIS A 213 5.36 -6.28 -15.50
C HIS A 213 4.38 -5.13 -15.24
N ALA A 214 3.25 -5.10 -15.97
CA ALA A 214 2.29 -4.00 -15.86
C ALA A 214 1.51 -3.96 -14.53
N GLY A 215 1.46 -5.09 -13.82
CA GLY A 215 0.75 -5.24 -12.55
C GLY A 215 1.65 -5.24 -11.33
N THR A 216 2.94 -4.93 -11.48
CA THR A 216 3.91 -4.90 -10.38
C THR A 216 4.49 -3.52 -10.16
N GLU A 217 5.15 -3.34 -9.03
CA GLU A 217 5.98 -2.21 -8.71
C GLU A 217 7.46 -2.59 -8.70
N PHE A 218 8.22 -2.38 -7.63
CA PHE A 218 9.67 -2.42 -7.71
C PHE A 218 10.30 -3.27 -6.60
N PHE A 219 11.59 -3.59 -6.75
CA PHE A 219 12.36 -4.26 -5.72
C PHE A 219 13.85 -3.93 -5.87
N SER A 220 14.50 -3.51 -4.80
CA SER A 220 15.94 -3.22 -4.78
C SER A 220 16.51 -3.20 -3.36
N ASP A 221 17.83 -3.41 -3.26
CA ASP A 221 18.57 -3.39 -2.00
C ASP A 221 18.67 -1.98 -1.41
N TYR A 222 18.69 -1.91 -0.08
CA TYR A 222 18.99 -0.67 0.64
C TYR A 222 20.46 -0.26 0.49
N GLY A 223 20.66 1.04 0.33
CA GLY A 223 21.98 1.63 0.17
C GLY A 223 22.06 3.09 0.56
N VAL A 224 23.14 3.71 0.09
CA VAL A 224 23.40 5.14 0.17
C VAL A 224 23.27 5.72 -1.23
N TYR A 225 22.53 6.79 -1.35
CA TYR A 225 22.38 7.55 -2.59
C TYR A 225 22.99 8.93 -2.44
N ASP A 226 23.97 9.26 -3.29
CA ASP A 226 24.62 10.56 -3.43
C ASP A 226 24.42 11.02 -4.88
N VAL A 227 23.45 11.91 -5.10
CA VAL A 227 22.94 12.20 -6.45
C VAL A 227 23.05 13.68 -6.77
N SER A 228 23.75 13.98 -7.86
CA SER A 228 23.88 15.33 -8.42
C SER A 228 23.01 15.48 -9.67
N LEU A 229 22.03 16.38 -9.61
CA LEU A 229 21.06 16.64 -10.67
C LEU A 229 21.24 18.04 -11.24
N THR A 230 21.51 18.15 -12.53
CA THR A 230 21.58 19.43 -13.24
C THR A 230 20.29 19.67 -14.02
N VAL A 231 19.58 20.74 -13.70
CA VAL A 231 18.30 21.17 -14.30
C VAL A 231 18.36 22.64 -14.72
N PRO A 232 17.40 23.18 -15.49
CA PRO A 232 17.37 24.59 -15.82
C PRO A 232 17.36 25.48 -14.56
N ALA A 233 18.08 26.59 -14.64
CA ALA A 233 18.17 27.52 -13.52
C ALA A 233 16.79 28.08 -13.14
N GLY A 234 16.55 28.18 -11.83
CA GLY A 234 15.28 28.70 -11.28
C GLY A 234 14.14 27.68 -11.23
N TRP A 235 14.34 26.44 -11.70
CA TRP A 235 13.31 25.38 -11.54
C TRP A 235 13.42 24.77 -10.15
N PRO A 236 12.36 24.83 -9.32
CA PRO A 236 12.29 24.07 -8.07
C PRO A 236 12.48 22.57 -8.33
N LEU A 237 13.30 21.94 -7.49
CA LEU A 237 13.59 20.51 -7.57
C LEU A 237 13.26 19.85 -6.23
N GLY A 238 12.57 18.71 -6.24
CA GLY A 238 12.36 17.82 -5.10
C GLY A 238 12.90 16.45 -5.44
N ALA A 239 13.52 15.79 -4.47
CA ALA A 239 14.08 14.45 -4.66
C ALA A 239 14.04 13.64 -3.35
N THR A 240 14.27 12.33 -3.48
CA THR A 240 14.64 11.47 -2.34
C THR A 240 15.84 12.07 -1.62
N GLY A 241 15.77 12.12 -0.28
CA GLY A 241 16.85 12.61 0.54
C GLY A 241 16.89 14.13 0.72
N VAL A 242 18.01 14.60 1.25
CA VAL A 242 18.25 16.00 1.65
C VAL A 242 19.14 16.69 0.63
N GLU A 243 18.75 17.90 0.20
CA GLU A 243 19.60 18.77 -0.61
C GLU A 243 20.76 19.28 0.25
N ARG A 244 21.98 18.84 -0.07
CA ARG A 244 23.20 19.24 0.65
C ARG A 244 23.95 20.39 -0.01
N GLU A 245 23.82 20.51 -1.32
CA GLU A 245 24.53 21.52 -2.09
C GLU A 245 23.67 21.97 -3.27
N ARG A 246 23.73 23.27 -3.55
CA ARG A 246 23.14 23.88 -4.72
C ARG A 246 24.16 24.82 -5.34
N ARG A 247 24.40 24.68 -6.64
CA ARG A 247 25.34 25.50 -7.38
C ARG A 247 24.74 25.93 -8.70
N ASP A 248 24.77 27.23 -8.97
CA ASP A 248 24.40 27.74 -10.27
C ASP A 248 25.60 27.58 -11.23
N ASP A 249 25.35 26.97 -12.37
CA ASP A 249 26.37 26.66 -13.38
C ASP A 249 26.32 27.65 -14.52
N ALA A 250 27.43 27.75 -15.26
CA ALA A 250 27.45 28.50 -16.49
C ALA A 250 26.48 27.90 -17.54
N GLY A 251 25.80 28.77 -18.30
CA GLY A 251 24.86 28.29 -19.34
C GLY A 251 23.39 28.12 -18.87
N GLY A 252 23.01 28.71 -17.74
CA GLY A 252 21.61 28.81 -17.31
C GLY A 252 21.06 27.52 -16.72
N THR A 253 21.89 26.76 -16.01
CA THR A 253 21.49 25.57 -15.26
C THR A 253 21.91 25.67 -13.80
N THR A 254 21.27 24.88 -12.94
CA THR A 254 21.63 24.72 -11.54
C THR A 254 21.84 23.24 -11.26
N THR A 255 22.93 22.91 -10.56
CA THR A 255 23.21 21.55 -10.07
C THR A 255 22.84 21.47 -8.60
N HIS A 256 22.03 20.49 -8.27
CA HIS A 256 21.57 20.17 -6.92
C HIS A 256 22.14 18.82 -6.50
N ARG A 257 22.79 18.73 -5.33
CA ARG A 257 23.29 17.47 -4.77
C ARG A 257 22.41 17.04 -3.60
N TYR A 258 21.78 15.88 -3.77
CA TYR A 258 20.97 15.21 -2.77
C TYR A 258 21.70 14.02 -2.15
N TYR A 259 21.42 13.74 -0.91
CA TYR A 259 22.03 12.63 -0.19
C TYR A 259 21.05 11.96 0.75
N GLN A 260 21.05 10.63 0.74
CA GLN A 260 20.30 9.83 1.72
C GLN A 260 20.96 8.46 1.94
N GLU A 261 20.99 8.05 3.20
CA GLU A 261 21.39 6.71 3.63
C GLU A 261 20.18 5.86 3.97
N ASP A 262 20.35 4.52 3.84
CA ASP A 262 19.34 3.50 4.18
C ASP A 262 18.03 3.65 3.40
N VAL A 263 18.13 3.92 2.10
CA VAL A 263 17.00 3.90 1.15
C VAL A 263 17.29 2.94 0.00
N HIS A 264 16.25 2.46 -0.66
CA HIS A 264 16.36 1.46 -1.74
C HIS A 264 16.03 2.02 -3.13
N ASP A 265 15.66 3.29 -3.22
CA ASP A 265 15.37 3.96 -4.50
C ASP A 265 15.65 5.45 -4.43
N PHE A 266 15.66 6.11 -5.61
CA PHE A 266 15.84 7.54 -5.75
C PHE A 266 14.97 8.09 -6.87
N ALA A 267 13.97 8.89 -6.52
CA ALA A 267 13.12 9.62 -7.44
C ALA A 267 13.29 11.13 -7.27
N TRP A 268 12.94 11.88 -8.31
CA TRP A 268 13.00 13.34 -8.28
C TRP A 268 11.96 13.97 -9.22
N THR A 269 11.69 15.24 -8.99
CA THR A 269 10.76 16.03 -9.78
C THR A 269 11.23 17.46 -9.92
N THR A 270 10.91 18.09 -11.04
CA THR A 270 11.19 19.51 -11.27
C THR A 270 10.13 20.13 -12.19
N SER A 271 9.80 21.38 -11.91
CA SER A 271 8.92 22.20 -12.75
C SER A 271 9.11 23.67 -12.40
N PRO A 272 9.12 24.60 -13.38
CA PRO A 272 9.15 26.04 -13.11
C PRO A 272 7.87 26.55 -12.45
N ASP A 273 6.77 25.76 -12.52
CA ASP A 273 5.45 26.16 -12.07
C ASP A 273 5.13 25.75 -10.63
N TYR A 274 6.02 25.01 -9.98
CA TYR A 274 5.81 24.59 -8.60
C TYR A 274 5.71 25.75 -7.60
N LEU A 275 4.69 25.66 -6.74
CA LEU A 275 4.67 26.37 -5.46
C LEU A 275 5.34 25.48 -4.40
N VAL A 276 6.38 25.98 -3.78
CA VAL A 276 7.06 25.27 -2.70
C VAL A 276 6.54 25.77 -1.36
N LYS A 277 6.05 24.84 -0.54
CA LYS A 277 5.59 25.09 0.82
C LYS A 277 6.38 24.20 1.78
N THR A 278 6.51 24.64 3.02
CA THR A 278 7.17 23.88 4.08
C THR A 278 6.31 23.89 5.32
N ALA A 279 6.35 22.80 6.07
CA ALA A 279 5.74 22.65 7.37
C ALA A 279 6.58 21.68 8.21
N ARG A 280 6.21 21.52 9.48
CA ARG A 280 6.91 20.62 10.38
C ARG A 280 5.93 19.73 11.12
N PHE A 281 6.29 18.48 11.29
CA PHE A 281 5.67 17.55 12.23
C PHE A 281 6.40 17.64 13.56
N GLU A 282 5.68 17.86 14.63
CA GLU A 282 6.16 17.82 16.01
C GLU A 282 5.22 16.97 16.86
N HIS A 283 5.79 16.12 17.68
CA HIS A 283 5.04 15.25 18.56
C HIS A 283 5.78 15.02 19.89
N PRO A 284 5.08 14.89 21.04
CA PRO A 284 5.73 14.70 22.33
C PRO A 284 6.67 13.48 22.41
N ARG A 285 6.39 12.41 21.68
CA ARG A 285 7.11 11.13 21.76
C ARG A 285 7.79 10.68 20.47
N LEU A 286 7.46 11.30 19.31
CA LEU A 286 8.00 10.91 18.01
C LEU A 286 9.01 11.94 17.51
N PRO A 287 9.98 11.55 16.67
CA PRO A 287 10.96 12.46 16.08
C PRO A 287 10.29 13.57 15.27
N PRO A 288 10.83 14.79 15.28
CA PRO A 288 10.36 15.85 14.40
C PRO A 288 10.74 15.56 12.94
N VAL A 289 9.86 15.95 12.01
CA VAL A 289 10.06 15.76 10.57
C VAL A 289 9.78 17.07 9.83
N GLU A 290 10.74 17.54 9.04
CA GLU A 290 10.54 18.65 8.11
C GLU A 290 9.77 18.16 6.88
N MET A 291 8.66 18.82 6.58
CA MET A 291 7.79 18.49 5.46
C MET A 291 7.94 19.54 4.36
N ARG A 292 8.24 19.11 3.15
CA ARG A 292 8.34 19.97 1.97
C ARG A 292 7.30 19.53 0.95
N LEU A 293 6.46 20.46 0.48
CA LEU A 293 5.42 20.22 -0.52
C LEU A 293 5.73 21.00 -1.79
N LEU A 294 5.79 20.27 -2.91
CA LEU A 294 5.83 20.83 -4.25
C LEU A 294 4.43 20.71 -4.85
N LEU A 295 3.75 21.83 -5.00
CA LEU A 295 2.32 21.93 -5.26
C LEU A 295 2.06 22.62 -6.60
N GLN A 296 1.09 22.12 -7.37
CA GLN A 296 0.60 22.81 -8.56
C GLN A 296 -0.12 24.11 -8.15
N ARG A 297 0.01 25.17 -8.96
CA ARG A 297 -0.57 26.50 -8.64
C ARG A 297 -2.07 26.47 -8.47
N GLU A 298 -2.76 25.70 -9.28
CA GLU A 298 -4.22 25.51 -9.22
C GLU A 298 -4.71 24.82 -7.94
N HIS A 299 -3.82 24.13 -7.25
CA HIS A 299 -4.12 23.42 -6.00
C HIS A 299 -3.61 24.16 -4.76
N ALA A 300 -3.23 25.44 -4.86
CA ALA A 300 -2.62 26.22 -3.78
C ALA A 300 -3.40 26.19 -2.45
N SER A 301 -4.73 26.10 -2.50
CA SER A 301 -5.60 25.99 -1.32
C SER A 301 -5.56 24.62 -0.62
N GLN A 302 -4.98 23.60 -1.24
CA GLN A 302 -4.94 22.23 -0.71
C GLN A 302 -3.70 21.95 0.18
N ALA A 303 -2.78 22.92 0.29
CA ALA A 303 -1.49 22.71 0.95
C ALA A 303 -1.59 22.15 2.38
N GLU A 304 -2.44 22.74 3.23
CA GLU A 304 -2.59 22.28 4.61
C GLU A 304 -3.19 20.88 4.71
N ARG A 305 -4.06 20.51 3.77
CA ARG A 305 -4.65 19.17 3.71
C ARG A 305 -3.58 18.10 3.50
N HIS A 306 -2.62 18.32 2.62
CA HIS A 306 -1.48 17.42 2.44
C HIS A 306 -0.59 17.35 3.68
N PHE A 307 -0.32 18.50 4.33
CA PHE A 307 0.47 18.52 5.55
C PHE A 307 -0.25 17.81 6.71
N ASP A 308 -1.54 18.05 6.90
CA ASP A 308 -2.31 17.41 7.98
C ASP A 308 -2.47 15.91 7.77
N ALA A 309 -2.65 15.46 6.54
CA ALA A 309 -2.68 14.05 6.19
C ALA A 309 -1.32 13.37 6.44
N THR A 310 -0.21 14.03 6.08
CA THR A 310 1.14 13.53 6.37
C THR A 310 1.40 13.48 7.88
N ARG A 311 1.00 14.52 8.64
CA ARG A 311 1.07 14.52 10.12
C ARG A 311 0.25 13.36 10.71
N THR A 312 -0.90 13.06 10.14
CA THR A 312 -1.76 11.94 10.55
C THR A 312 -1.02 10.61 10.43
N THR A 313 -0.38 10.37 9.28
CA THR A 313 0.42 9.16 9.07
C THR A 313 1.59 9.08 10.03
N LEU A 314 2.43 10.12 10.08
CA LEU A 314 3.61 10.16 10.96
C LEU A 314 3.24 9.92 12.43
N LYS A 315 2.10 10.46 12.89
CA LYS A 315 1.60 10.23 14.24
C LYS A 315 1.14 8.79 14.44
N TYR A 316 0.13 8.36 13.70
CA TYR A 316 -0.54 7.10 14.00
C TYR A 316 0.30 5.88 13.64
N TYR A 317 1.00 5.87 12.50
CA TYR A 317 1.91 4.77 12.18
C TYR A 317 3.11 4.78 13.12
N GLY A 318 3.62 5.97 13.46
CA GLY A 318 4.67 6.13 14.46
C GLY A 318 4.30 5.56 15.83
N GLU A 319 3.07 5.80 16.28
CA GLU A 319 2.56 5.27 17.56
C GLU A 319 2.20 3.78 17.49
N TRP A 320 1.75 3.28 16.34
CA TRP A 320 1.30 1.90 16.21
C TRP A 320 2.43 0.92 15.89
N TYR A 321 3.39 1.31 15.08
CA TYR A 321 4.37 0.39 14.51
C TYR A 321 5.80 0.73 14.94
N GLY A 322 6.21 1.98 14.82
CA GLY A 322 7.55 2.45 15.15
C GLY A 322 7.82 3.84 14.55
N ALA A 323 8.81 4.55 15.06
CA ALA A 323 9.09 5.92 14.63
C ALA A 323 9.63 5.99 13.19
N TYR A 324 9.21 7.01 12.43
CA TYR A 324 9.83 7.39 11.18
C TYR A 324 11.22 7.98 11.45
N PRO A 325 12.31 7.39 10.94
CA PRO A 325 13.66 7.74 11.37
C PRO A 325 14.28 8.90 10.60
N TYR A 326 13.74 9.22 9.41
CA TYR A 326 14.27 10.31 8.60
C TYR A 326 13.75 11.65 9.09
N GLY A 327 14.61 12.66 9.14
CA GLY A 327 14.26 13.98 9.63
C GLY A 327 13.47 14.85 8.63
N HIS A 328 13.12 14.32 7.46
CA HIS A 328 12.47 15.05 6.37
C HIS A 328 11.55 14.14 5.55
N ILE A 329 10.61 14.76 4.83
CA ILE A 329 9.76 14.11 3.84
C ILE A 329 9.33 15.11 2.78
N THR A 330 9.36 14.71 1.51
CA THR A 330 8.92 15.53 0.38
C THR A 330 7.59 15.01 -0.17
N ILE A 331 6.62 15.90 -0.27
CA ILE A 331 5.29 15.63 -0.81
C ILE A 331 5.22 16.30 -2.18
N VAL A 332 4.73 15.59 -3.18
CA VAL A 332 4.58 16.10 -4.54
C VAL A 332 3.13 16.01 -4.96
N ASP A 333 2.52 17.15 -5.25
CA ASP A 333 1.24 17.21 -5.97
C ASP A 333 1.53 17.21 -7.47
N PRO A 334 1.25 16.10 -8.19
CA PRO A 334 1.63 15.95 -9.58
C PRO A 334 0.71 16.72 -10.52
N ALA A 335 1.24 17.09 -11.71
CA ALA A 335 0.44 17.76 -12.72
C ALA A 335 -0.73 16.91 -13.20
N PHE A 336 -1.81 17.56 -13.58
CA PHE A 336 -2.99 16.92 -14.15
C PHE A 336 -2.62 16.03 -15.35
N GLN A 337 -3.19 14.85 -15.45
CA GLN A 337 -2.92 13.82 -16.45
C GLN A 337 -1.48 13.23 -16.43
N SER A 338 -0.67 13.51 -15.42
CA SER A 338 0.66 12.91 -15.30
C SER A 338 0.63 11.41 -14.98
N GLY A 339 -0.52 10.88 -14.51
CA GLY A 339 -0.62 9.49 -14.06
C GLY A 339 0.17 9.19 -12.78
N ALA A 340 0.73 10.25 -12.13
CA ALA A 340 1.52 10.12 -10.90
C ALA A 340 0.68 10.48 -9.65
N GLY A 341 -0.61 10.13 -9.64
CA GLY A 341 -1.55 10.53 -8.59
C GLY A 341 -1.27 9.97 -7.20
N GLY A 342 -0.56 8.86 -7.11
CA GLY A 342 -0.07 8.25 -5.89
C GLY A 342 1.12 7.36 -6.22
N MET A 343 2.24 7.53 -5.49
CA MET A 343 3.43 6.69 -5.56
C MET A 343 4.42 7.04 -4.45
N GLU A 344 5.05 6.01 -3.92
CA GLU A 344 5.82 5.99 -2.69
C GLU A 344 7.31 5.79 -2.90
N TYR A 345 8.06 6.81 -3.17
CA TYR A 345 9.53 6.70 -3.14
C TYR A 345 10.06 7.01 -1.74
N PRO A 346 11.20 6.44 -1.33
CA PRO A 346 11.77 6.72 -0.02
C PRO A 346 11.97 8.22 0.21
N THR A 347 11.41 8.74 1.31
CA THR A 347 11.44 10.15 1.70
C THR A 347 10.81 11.15 0.70
N LEU A 348 10.21 10.65 -0.38
CA LEU A 348 9.46 11.43 -1.37
C LEU A 348 8.27 10.62 -1.86
N PHE A 349 7.08 11.17 -1.82
CA PHE A 349 5.91 10.52 -2.39
C PHE A 349 5.06 11.51 -3.18
N THR A 350 4.26 10.98 -4.13
CA THR A 350 3.28 11.80 -4.84
C THR A 350 1.91 11.63 -4.23
N ALA A 351 1.15 12.70 -4.15
CA ALA A 351 -0.23 12.66 -3.70
C ALA A 351 -1.06 13.64 -4.53
N GLY A 352 -1.75 13.12 -5.53
CA GLY A 352 -2.56 13.93 -6.42
C GLY A 352 -3.81 14.47 -5.73
N THR A 353 -4.14 15.71 -6.01
CA THR A 353 -5.41 16.31 -5.63
C THR A 353 -6.17 16.78 -6.87
N ARG A 354 -7.36 17.29 -6.67
CA ARG A 354 -8.19 17.81 -7.74
C ARG A 354 -8.43 19.29 -7.55
N TRP A 355 -8.59 20.00 -8.65
CA TRP A 355 -8.95 21.41 -8.65
C TRP A 355 -10.14 21.72 -7.73
N LEU A 356 -11.17 20.89 -7.77
CA LEU A 356 -12.32 20.99 -6.87
C LEU A 356 -12.31 19.82 -5.88
N ALA A 357 -11.86 20.07 -4.68
CA ALA A 357 -11.91 19.13 -3.56
C ALA A 357 -12.46 19.84 -2.32
N PRO A 358 -13.79 19.95 -2.17
CA PRO A 358 -14.43 20.62 -1.05
C PRO A 358 -14.03 20.02 0.30
N ASP A 359 -14.10 20.79 1.35
CA ASP A 359 -13.93 20.29 2.72
C ASP A 359 -14.90 19.15 3.01
N GLY A 360 -14.42 18.12 3.70
CA GLY A 360 -15.19 16.90 3.99
C GLY A 360 -15.14 15.85 2.90
N VAL A 361 -14.60 16.14 1.69
CA VAL A 361 -14.23 15.13 0.70
C VAL A 361 -12.80 14.70 0.96
N THR A 362 -12.62 13.53 1.57
CA THR A 362 -11.32 13.06 2.07
C THR A 362 -10.46 12.36 1.00
N THR A 363 -10.70 12.59 -0.29
CA THR A 363 -9.90 11.96 -1.35
C THR A 363 -8.44 12.43 -1.32
N PRO A 364 -8.11 13.73 -1.21
CA PRO A 364 -6.72 14.18 -1.09
C PRO A 364 -6.03 13.64 0.16
N GLU A 365 -6.74 13.63 1.29
CA GLU A 365 -6.22 13.11 2.56
C GLU A 365 -5.99 11.61 2.49
N GLY A 366 -6.94 10.85 1.93
CA GLY A 366 -6.83 9.40 1.81
C GLY A 366 -5.61 8.97 1.00
N VAL A 367 -5.38 9.57 -0.17
CA VAL A 367 -4.18 9.32 -0.98
C VAL A 367 -2.92 9.76 -0.22
N THR A 368 -2.91 10.94 0.37
CA THR A 368 -1.73 11.44 1.10
C THR A 368 -1.37 10.55 2.30
N VAL A 369 -2.36 10.07 3.06
CA VAL A 369 -2.13 9.13 4.18
C VAL A 369 -1.60 7.80 3.66
N HIS A 370 -2.11 7.32 2.51
CA HIS A 370 -1.67 6.08 1.90
C HIS A 370 -0.21 6.17 1.44
N GLU A 371 0.13 7.15 0.64
CA GLU A 371 1.50 7.31 0.10
C GLU A 371 2.53 7.65 1.18
N ALA A 372 2.13 8.44 2.17
CA ALA A 372 2.96 8.64 3.36
C ALA A 372 3.10 7.36 4.20
N GLY A 373 2.09 6.50 4.20
CA GLY A 373 2.09 5.22 4.90
C GLY A 373 3.07 4.20 4.32
N HIS A 374 3.30 4.24 3.03
CA HIS A 374 4.33 3.46 2.36
C HIS A 374 5.77 3.83 2.79
N GLN A 375 5.99 4.97 3.42
CA GLN A 375 7.29 5.23 4.06
C GLN A 375 7.59 4.21 5.16
N PHE A 376 6.54 3.58 5.75
CA PHE A 376 6.64 2.51 6.74
C PHE A 376 6.59 1.14 6.07
N TRP A 377 5.52 0.86 5.30
CA TRP A 377 5.31 -0.37 4.55
C TRP A 377 5.85 -0.19 3.13
N TYR A 378 6.91 -0.82 2.76
CA TYR A 378 7.80 -0.71 1.62
C TYR A 378 9.03 0.17 1.90
N GLY A 379 8.91 1.45 2.20
CA GLY A 379 10.06 2.34 2.41
C GLY A 379 11.03 1.84 3.49
N MET A 380 10.50 1.46 4.66
CA MET A 380 11.28 0.86 5.75
C MET A 380 11.19 -0.66 5.79
N VAL A 381 10.05 -1.27 5.51
CA VAL A 381 9.89 -2.74 5.43
C VAL A 381 9.81 -3.12 3.96
N GLY A 382 10.97 -3.35 3.33
CA GLY A 382 11.12 -3.46 1.88
C GLY A 382 10.79 -4.85 1.35
N ASN A 383 9.50 -5.23 1.29
CA ASN A 383 9.08 -6.46 0.64
C ASN A 383 9.36 -6.42 -0.87
N ASN A 384 9.31 -7.58 -1.50
CA ASN A 384 9.42 -7.73 -2.95
C ASN A 384 8.05 -7.50 -3.61
N GLU A 385 7.85 -6.35 -4.23
CA GLU A 385 6.58 -6.02 -4.87
C GLU A 385 6.32 -6.79 -6.17
N PHE A 386 7.35 -7.37 -6.79
CA PHE A 386 7.13 -8.29 -7.91
C PHE A 386 6.44 -9.58 -7.47
N GLU A 387 6.68 -10.02 -6.24
CA GLU A 387 6.19 -11.30 -5.75
C GLU A 387 5.09 -11.13 -4.71
N ASP A 388 5.25 -10.20 -3.76
CA ASP A 388 4.46 -10.09 -2.54
C ASP A 388 3.97 -8.64 -2.27
N ALA A 389 3.47 -7.93 -3.29
CA ALA A 389 2.96 -6.56 -3.18
C ALA A 389 1.84 -6.36 -2.14
N TRP A 390 1.21 -7.43 -1.68
CA TRP A 390 0.20 -7.35 -0.63
C TRP A 390 0.80 -7.02 0.76
N MET A 391 2.11 -7.24 0.96
CA MET A 391 2.79 -6.99 2.25
C MET A 391 3.01 -5.50 2.51
N ASP A 392 3.04 -4.68 1.48
CA ASP A 392 3.03 -3.22 1.59
C ASP A 392 1.65 -2.65 1.29
N GLU A 393 1.12 -2.84 0.10
CA GLU A 393 -0.14 -2.28 -0.35
C GLU A 393 -1.33 -2.69 0.52
N GLY A 394 -1.38 -3.95 0.89
CA GLY A 394 -2.43 -4.47 1.73
C GLY A 394 -2.33 -4.00 3.18
N PHE A 395 -1.12 -4.04 3.75
CA PHE A 395 -0.87 -3.54 5.12
C PHE A 395 -1.10 -2.04 5.19
N ASN A 396 -0.65 -1.32 4.18
CA ASN A 396 -0.84 0.13 4.10
C ASN A 396 -2.31 0.50 3.87
N THR A 397 -3.04 -0.23 3.03
CA THR A 397 -4.48 -0.04 2.84
C THR A 397 -5.27 -0.21 4.13
N PHE A 398 -4.97 -1.26 4.91
CA PHE A 398 -5.56 -1.48 6.24
C PHE A 398 -5.22 -0.32 7.19
N SER A 399 -3.95 0.07 7.25
CA SER A 399 -3.44 1.10 8.14
C SER A 399 -3.96 2.49 7.78
N THR A 400 -4.03 2.81 6.49
CA THR A 400 -4.61 4.06 5.95
C THR A 400 -6.06 4.21 6.39
N ALA A 401 -6.88 3.19 6.18
CA ALA A 401 -8.28 3.22 6.56
C ALA A 401 -8.45 3.46 8.07
N ARG A 402 -7.57 2.83 8.88
CA ARG A 402 -7.57 3.00 10.31
C ARG A 402 -7.12 4.40 10.74
N ALA A 403 -6.08 4.97 10.14
CA ALA A 403 -5.57 6.30 10.45
C ALA A 403 -6.58 7.39 10.04
N VAL A 404 -7.14 7.28 8.85
CA VAL A 404 -8.18 8.19 8.34
C VAL A 404 -9.39 8.20 9.28
N ALA A 405 -9.82 7.04 9.77
CA ALA A 405 -10.95 6.95 10.71
C ALA A 405 -10.68 7.58 12.10
N GLN A 406 -9.43 7.90 12.46
CA GLN A 406 -9.11 8.60 13.71
C GLN A 406 -9.32 10.11 13.61
N VAL A 407 -9.24 10.66 12.40
CA VAL A 407 -9.13 12.13 12.19
C VAL A 407 -10.28 12.66 11.34
N TYR A 408 -10.75 11.90 10.38
CA TYR A 408 -11.73 12.36 9.40
C TYR A 408 -13.07 11.65 9.56
N GLU A 409 -14.13 12.44 9.47
CA GLU A 409 -15.49 11.90 9.45
C GLU A 409 -15.73 11.09 8.16
N PRO A 410 -16.46 9.97 8.24
CA PRO A 410 -16.75 9.15 7.07
C PRO A 410 -17.57 9.94 6.04
N ASN A 411 -17.10 9.98 4.81
CA ASN A 411 -17.82 10.60 3.70
C ASN A 411 -18.01 9.63 2.54
N TYR A 412 -19.25 9.30 2.24
CA TYR A 412 -19.62 8.17 1.41
C TYR A 412 -19.90 8.42 -0.05
N LEU A 413 -20.27 9.63 -0.38
CA LEU A 413 -20.66 9.99 -1.75
C LEU A 413 -19.46 10.41 -2.59
N ALA A 414 -18.32 10.67 -1.95
CA ALA A 414 -17.11 11.20 -2.56
C ALA A 414 -16.55 10.39 -3.73
N LEU A 415 -16.77 9.07 -3.76
CA LEU A 415 -16.15 8.18 -4.76
C LEU A 415 -17.01 7.96 -6.01
N ARG A 416 -18.30 8.24 -5.97
CA ARG A 416 -19.22 7.88 -7.06
C ARG A 416 -19.39 8.94 -8.13
N TYR A 417 -19.33 10.23 -7.78
CA TYR A 417 -19.78 11.31 -8.64
C TYR A 417 -18.66 12.31 -8.92
N PHE A 418 -18.51 12.67 -10.18
CA PHE A 418 -17.50 13.64 -10.65
C PHE A 418 -16.09 13.43 -10.08
N GLY A 419 -15.77 12.18 -9.82
CA GLY A 419 -14.44 11.86 -9.29
C GLY A 419 -14.13 12.53 -7.96
N GLY A 420 -15.07 12.59 -7.06
CA GLY A 420 -14.88 13.12 -5.71
C GLY A 420 -15.65 14.40 -5.38
N PHE A 421 -16.47 14.88 -6.28
CA PHE A 421 -17.40 15.95 -5.94
C PHE A 421 -18.50 15.39 -5.03
N VAL A 422 -18.64 15.99 -3.84
CA VAL A 422 -19.76 15.74 -2.94
C VAL A 422 -20.63 16.99 -2.91
N PRO A 423 -21.90 16.90 -3.30
CA PRO A 423 -22.83 17.99 -3.13
C PRO A 423 -22.83 18.44 -1.66
N TRP A 424 -22.75 19.75 -1.43
CA TRP A 424 -22.63 20.35 -0.10
C TRP A 424 -23.63 19.83 0.92
N VAL A 425 -24.86 19.55 0.47
CA VAL A 425 -25.96 19.05 1.31
C VAL A 425 -25.73 17.65 1.88
N PHE A 426 -24.82 16.87 1.29
CA PHE A 426 -24.53 15.49 1.69
C PHE A 426 -23.17 15.31 2.37
N ARG A 427 -22.37 16.34 2.49
CA ARG A 427 -21.01 16.23 3.05
C ARG A 427 -20.98 15.68 4.48
N ASP A 428 -22.05 15.91 5.24
CA ASP A 428 -22.17 15.52 6.65
C ASP A 428 -22.97 14.21 6.83
N ILE A 429 -23.35 13.55 5.76
CA ILE A 429 -24.12 12.30 5.81
C ILE A 429 -23.16 11.11 5.70
N ALA A 430 -22.95 10.44 6.81
CA ALA A 430 -22.21 9.19 6.86
C ALA A 430 -23.09 8.03 6.37
N LEU A 431 -22.98 7.64 5.10
CA LEU A 431 -23.80 6.56 4.51
C LEU A 431 -23.20 5.15 4.65
N SER A 432 -21.89 4.94 4.63
CA SER A 432 -21.16 3.72 4.97
C SER A 432 -19.73 4.02 5.42
N ARG A 433 -19.02 3.20 6.09
CA ARG A 433 -17.61 3.38 6.35
C ARG A 433 -16.82 2.95 5.12
N GLU A 434 -15.90 3.78 4.66
CA GLU A 434 -15.05 3.52 3.49
C GLU A 434 -14.29 2.19 3.60
N THR A 435 -13.99 1.76 4.81
CA THR A 435 -13.18 0.59 5.13
C THR A 435 -13.80 -0.75 4.74
N GLU A 436 -15.13 -0.91 4.78
CA GLU A 436 -15.75 -2.23 4.61
C GLU A 436 -16.53 -2.39 3.30
N GLY A 437 -17.41 -1.45 3.00
CA GLY A 437 -18.32 -1.57 1.85
C GLY A 437 -17.63 -1.51 0.50
N ASN A 438 -16.71 -0.57 0.31
CA ASN A 438 -16.02 -0.39 -0.97
C ASN A 438 -15.00 -1.51 -1.23
N ARG A 439 -14.31 -2.00 -0.20
CA ARG A 439 -13.30 -3.05 -0.34
C ARG A 439 -13.93 -4.40 -0.64
N LEU A 440 -15.05 -4.73 -0.02
CA LEU A 440 -15.77 -5.95 -0.34
C LEU A 440 -16.29 -5.95 -1.78
N ALA A 441 -16.79 -4.84 -2.28
CA ALA A 441 -17.25 -4.72 -3.66
C ALA A 441 -16.09 -4.90 -4.67
N GLY A 442 -14.92 -4.32 -4.38
CA GLY A 442 -13.70 -4.53 -5.17
C GLY A 442 -13.20 -5.98 -5.11
N TYR A 443 -13.17 -6.57 -3.92
CA TYR A 443 -12.75 -7.96 -3.73
C TYR A 443 -13.70 -8.95 -4.45
N ARG A 444 -15.02 -8.78 -4.32
CA ARG A 444 -16.03 -9.65 -4.95
C ARG A 444 -15.83 -9.86 -6.44
N ARG A 445 -15.37 -8.84 -7.13
CA ARG A 445 -15.19 -8.88 -8.59
C ARG A 445 -14.21 -9.98 -8.99
N ASP A 446 -13.12 -10.12 -8.24
CA ASP A 446 -11.99 -10.98 -8.59
C ASP A 446 -11.66 -12.02 -7.50
N ALA A 447 -12.60 -12.27 -6.57
CA ALA A 447 -12.38 -13.08 -5.36
C ALA A 447 -11.88 -14.51 -5.63
N LYS A 448 -12.18 -15.07 -6.81
CA LYS A 448 -11.82 -16.43 -7.23
C LYS A 448 -10.70 -16.47 -8.28
N SER A 449 -10.16 -15.33 -8.67
CA SER A 449 -9.21 -15.25 -9.80
C SER A 449 -7.87 -15.82 -9.43
N ASP A 450 -7.24 -15.27 -8.40
CA ASP A 450 -5.87 -15.62 -8.01
C ASP A 450 -5.79 -15.92 -6.51
N ALA A 451 -5.00 -16.92 -6.13
CA ALA A 451 -4.55 -17.07 -4.77
C ALA A 451 -3.56 -15.93 -4.46
N GLN A 452 -3.62 -15.35 -3.28
CA GLN A 452 -2.73 -14.25 -2.91
C GLN A 452 -1.25 -14.66 -2.84
N SER A 453 -0.99 -15.97 -2.66
CA SER A 453 0.35 -16.57 -2.70
C SER A 453 0.91 -16.75 -4.12
N THR A 454 0.13 -16.45 -5.15
CA THR A 454 0.67 -16.34 -6.51
C THR A 454 1.56 -15.10 -6.57
N PRO A 455 2.79 -15.17 -7.08
CA PRO A 455 3.62 -13.97 -7.25
C PRO A 455 2.86 -12.88 -8.02
N THR A 456 2.97 -11.63 -7.58
CA THR A 456 2.18 -10.50 -8.10
C THR A 456 2.33 -10.34 -9.62
N TYR A 457 3.54 -10.54 -10.16
CA TYR A 457 3.79 -10.47 -11.60
C TYR A 457 3.05 -11.55 -12.42
N ARG A 458 2.54 -12.61 -11.78
CA ARG A 458 1.79 -13.69 -12.40
C ARG A 458 0.28 -13.58 -12.23
N TYR A 459 -0.21 -12.56 -11.52
CA TYR A 459 -1.65 -12.34 -11.43
C TYR A 459 -2.25 -12.12 -12.82
N PHE A 460 -3.47 -12.61 -13.00
CA PHE A 460 -4.20 -12.29 -14.22
C PHE A 460 -4.30 -10.76 -14.38
N PRO A 461 -4.04 -10.21 -15.58
CA PRO A 461 -4.04 -8.76 -15.78
C PRO A 461 -5.35 -8.12 -15.27
N SER A 462 -5.22 -7.08 -14.45
CA SER A 462 -6.28 -6.34 -13.76
C SER A 462 -6.81 -6.91 -12.43
N THR A 463 -6.40 -8.08 -11.96
CA THR A 463 -6.88 -8.62 -10.67
C THR A 463 -6.06 -8.15 -9.47
N GLY A 464 -4.83 -7.67 -9.69
CA GLY A 464 -3.89 -7.25 -8.64
C GLY A 464 -4.52 -6.31 -7.61
N GLY A 465 -5.20 -5.23 -8.05
CA GLY A 465 -5.83 -4.29 -7.14
C GLY A 465 -6.89 -4.92 -6.20
N SER A 466 -7.62 -5.92 -6.69
CA SER A 466 -8.60 -6.63 -5.85
C SER A 466 -7.95 -7.54 -4.81
N ILE A 467 -6.88 -8.24 -5.20
CA ILE A 467 -6.21 -9.23 -4.36
C ILE A 467 -5.22 -8.55 -3.40
N THR A 468 -4.38 -7.66 -3.93
CA THR A 468 -3.32 -7.01 -3.16
C THR A 468 -3.89 -6.05 -2.11
N TYR A 469 -4.76 -5.14 -2.51
CA TYR A 469 -5.32 -4.10 -1.63
C TYR A 469 -6.54 -4.58 -0.84
N ASN A 470 -7.59 -5.01 -1.57
CA ASN A 470 -8.90 -5.21 -0.94
C ASN A 470 -8.98 -6.49 -0.12
N LYS A 471 -8.53 -7.62 -0.67
CA LYS A 471 -8.53 -8.90 0.05
C LYS A 471 -7.68 -8.81 1.32
N THR A 472 -6.48 -8.22 1.22
CA THR A 472 -5.57 -8.09 2.35
C THR A 472 -6.15 -7.23 3.45
N ALA A 473 -6.68 -6.04 3.14
CA ALA A 473 -7.31 -5.19 4.13
C ALA A 473 -8.51 -5.88 4.80
N LEU A 474 -9.30 -6.64 4.05
CA LEU A 474 -10.45 -7.37 4.61
C LEU A 474 -10.04 -8.50 5.55
N TRP A 475 -9.00 -9.30 5.22
CA TRP A 475 -8.59 -10.35 6.12
C TRP A 475 -7.82 -9.82 7.34
N LEU A 476 -7.09 -8.71 7.24
CA LEU A 476 -6.52 -8.02 8.41
C LEU A 476 -7.63 -7.47 9.32
N ASN A 477 -8.67 -6.85 8.76
CA ASN A 477 -9.83 -6.40 9.54
C ASN A 477 -10.60 -7.57 10.18
N THR A 478 -10.71 -8.71 9.48
CA THR A 478 -11.27 -9.95 10.07
C THR A 478 -10.43 -10.42 11.24
N MET A 479 -9.12 -10.43 11.10
CA MET A 479 -8.18 -10.79 12.16
C MET A 479 -8.26 -9.81 13.34
N GLU A 480 -8.40 -8.50 13.08
CA GLU A 480 -8.61 -7.50 14.11
C GLU A 480 -9.89 -7.76 14.91
N ARG A 481 -11.00 -8.06 14.24
CA ARG A 481 -12.28 -8.34 14.91
C ARG A 481 -12.25 -9.64 15.72
N TRP A 482 -11.46 -10.59 15.26
CA TRP A 482 -11.34 -11.89 15.92
C TRP A 482 -10.35 -11.87 17.08
N LEU A 483 -9.13 -11.33 16.89
CA LEU A 483 -8.07 -11.34 17.89
C LEU A 483 -8.05 -10.08 18.78
N GLY A 484 -8.75 -9.03 18.36
CA GLY A 484 -8.70 -7.70 18.94
C GLY A 484 -7.52 -6.86 18.47
N TRP A 485 -7.75 -5.54 18.39
CA TRP A 485 -6.72 -4.58 17.96
C TRP A 485 -5.40 -4.68 18.73
N PRO A 486 -5.39 -4.79 20.08
CA PRO A 486 -4.12 -4.87 20.81
C PRO A 486 -3.22 -6.04 20.39
N THR A 487 -3.81 -7.17 19.99
CA THR A 487 -3.06 -8.34 19.52
C THR A 487 -2.55 -8.12 18.10
N LEU A 488 -3.39 -7.66 17.19
CA LEU A 488 -2.99 -7.39 15.81
C LEU A 488 -1.95 -6.26 15.74
N GLN A 489 -2.13 -5.18 16.51
CA GLN A 489 -1.16 -4.09 16.58
C GLN A 489 0.21 -4.57 17.03
N ARG A 490 0.27 -5.42 18.08
CA ARG A 490 1.55 -6.01 18.52
C ARG A 490 2.17 -6.87 17.42
N ALA A 491 1.38 -7.65 16.68
CA ALA A 491 1.91 -8.47 15.59
C ALA A 491 2.50 -7.59 14.46
N LEU A 492 1.79 -6.56 14.05
CA LEU A 492 2.26 -5.60 13.04
C LEU A 492 3.49 -4.82 13.52
N SER A 493 3.48 -4.33 14.76
CA SER A 493 4.64 -3.64 15.37
C SER A 493 5.85 -4.56 15.50
N THR A 494 5.65 -5.81 15.93
CA THR A 494 6.74 -6.80 16.01
C THR A 494 7.31 -7.12 14.63
N HIS A 495 6.45 -7.25 13.62
CA HIS A 495 6.87 -7.46 12.24
C HIS A 495 7.67 -6.27 11.71
N PHE A 496 7.17 -5.06 11.90
CA PHE A 496 7.85 -3.83 11.52
C PHE A 496 9.25 -3.74 12.16
N GLU A 497 9.36 -3.91 13.47
CA GLU A 497 10.64 -3.83 14.19
C GLU A 497 11.63 -4.91 13.76
N ALA A 498 11.17 -6.13 13.49
CA ALA A 498 12.02 -7.23 13.05
C ALA A 498 12.56 -7.06 11.63
N TRP A 499 11.74 -6.45 10.75
CA TRP A 499 11.98 -6.43 9.31
C TRP A 499 12.26 -5.05 8.73
N LYS A 500 12.20 -3.97 9.50
CA LYS A 500 12.59 -2.65 9.01
C LYS A 500 14.01 -2.68 8.46
N PHE A 501 14.21 -2.08 7.28
CA PHE A 501 15.44 -2.05 6.49
C PHE A 501 15.94 -3.42 6.03
N LYS A 502 15.01 -4.34 5.82
CA LYS A 502 15.22 -5.70 5.31
C LYS A 502 14.10 -6.08 4.35
N HIS A 503 14.21 -7.26 3.77
CA HIS A 503 13.27 -7.82 2.80
C HIS A 503 12.52 -9.02 3.40
N PRO A 504 11.35 -8.81 4.04
CA PRO A 504 10.55 -9.91 4.59
C PRO A 504 9.89 -10.74 3.49
N LYS A 505 9.55 -11.98 3.87
CA LYS A 505 8.71 -12.88 3.09
C LYS A 505 7.39 -13.15 3.82
N PRO A 506 6.34 -13.61 3.12
CA PRO A 506 5.01 -13.87 3.73
C PRO A 506 5.02 -14.72 5.00
N ASN A 507 5.87 -15.73 5.05
CA ASN A 507 5.96 -16.61 6.21
C ASN A 507 6.49 -15.89 7.47
N ASP A 508 7.26 -14.84 7.32
CA ASP A 508 7.80 -14.08 8.45
C ASP A 508 6.69 -13.38 9.23
N PHE A 509 5.69 -12.85 8.53
CA PHE A 509 4.50 -12.29 9.17
C PHE A 509 3.64 -13.37 9.84
N ALA A 510 3.39 -14.50 9.15
CA ALA A 510 2.60 -15.59 9.70
C ALA A 510 3.19 -16.15 11.00
N VAL A 511 4.51 -16.34 11.05
CA VAL A 511 5.23 -16.79 12.26
C VAL A 511 5.05 -15.79 13.40
N ILE A 512 5.19 -14.50 13.14
CA ILE A 512 5.04 -13.45 14.15
C ILE A 512 3.60 -13.40 14.69
N VAL A 513 2.61 -13.49 13.81
CA VAL A 513 1.20 -13.52 14.24
C VAL A 513 0.91 -14.71 15.15
N ASN A 514 1.42 -15.90 14.82
CA ASN A 514 1.28 -17.09 15.67
C ASN A 514 1.92 -16.88 17.04
N GLN A 515 3.14 -16.35 17.09
CA GLN A 515 3.85 -16.08 18.33
C GLN A 515 3.12 -15.04 19.21
N VAL A 516 2.68 -13.95 18.62
CA VAL A 516 2.03 -12.84 19.35
C VAL A 516 0.63 -13.22 19.84
N SER A 517 -0.13 -13.97 19.04
CA SER A 517 -1.48 -14.40 19.40
C SER A 517 -1.50 -15.60 20.34
N GLY A 518 -0.41 -16.38 20.40
CA GLY A 518 -0.35 -17.66 21.10
C GLY A 518 -1.20 -18.75 20.46
N GLN A 519 -1.59 -18.60 19.19
CA GLN A 519 -2.44 -19.51 18.44
C GLN A 519 -1.73 -19.96 17.17
N ASP A 520 -2.00 -21.19 16.70
CA ASP A 520 -1.63 -21.62 15.36
C ASP A 520 -2.70 -21.15 14.37
N LEU A 521 -2.38 -20.12 13.62
CA LEU A 521 -3.24 -19.54 12.58
C LEU A 521 -2.86 -20.01 11.17
N GLY A 522 -2.05 -21.05 11.03
CA GLY A 522 -1.67 -21.64 9.75
C GLY A 522 -2.91 -21.96 8.89
N TRP A 523 -3.95 -22.52 9.51
CA TRP A 523 -5.23 -22.80 8.84
C TRP A 523 -5.90 -21.55 8.28
N TYR A 524 -5.79 -20.39 8.95
CA TYR A 524 -6.36 -19.13 8.49
C TYR A 524 -5.62 -18.61 7.25
N PHE A 525 -4.28 -18.62 7.29
CA PHE A 525 -3.46 -18.25 6.13
C PHE A 525 -3.67 -19.22 4.95
N ASP A 526 -3.99 -20.49 5.19
CA ASP A 526 -4.38 -21.43 4.12
C ASP A 526 -5.65 -20.98 3.40
N GLN A 527 -6.59 -20.36 4.11
CA GLN A 527 -7.84 -19.86 3.51
C GLN A 527 -7.65 -18.52 2.80
N VAL A 528 -6.99 -17.55 3.46
CA VAL A 528 -6.96 -16.16 2.96
C VAL A 528 -5.77 -15.89 2.03
N TYR A 529 -4.64 -16.57 2.22
CA TYR A 529 -3.41 -16.32 1.48
C TYR A 529 -3.12 -17.41 0.43
N ARG A 530 -3.09 -18.70 0.84
CA ARG A 530 -2.64 -19.79 -0.03
C ARG A 530 -3.70 -20.32 -1.00
N SER A 531 -4.93 -19.79 -0.94
CA SER A 531 -6.02 -20.20 -1.83
C SER A 531 -6.82 -19.02 -2.36
N SER A 532 -7.56 -19.29 -3.44
CA SER A 532 -8.62 -18.41 -3.95
C SER A 532 -10.01 -18.85 -3.45
N ASN A 533 -10.08 -19.66 -2.39
CA ASN A 533 -11.32 -20.05 -1.76
C ASN A 533 -12.06 -18.83 -1.21
N VAL A 534 -13.38 -18.83 -1.33
CA VAL A 534 -14.23 -17.73 -0.89
C VAL A 534 -15.08 -18.14 0.31
N PHE A 535 -15.33 -17.18 1.18
CA PHE A 535 -16.26 -17.34 2.30
C PHE A 535 -17.66 -16.93 1.84
N ASP A 536 -18.65 -17.72 2.22
CA ASP A 536 -20.07 -17.42 2.02
C ASP A 536 -20.85 -18.32 2.97
N TYR A 537 -21.43 -17.72 4.00
CA TYR A 537 -22.19 -18.38 5.06
C TYR A 537 -23.60 -17.84 5.09
N GLY A 538 -24.58 -18.69 5.36
CA GLY A 538 -25.95 -18.18 5.42
C GLY A 538 -26.91 -19.09 6.18
N VAL A 539 -28.11 -18.55 6.44
CA VAL A 539 -29.25 -19.27 6.98
C VAL A 539 -30.04 -19.90 5.84
N GLN A 540 -29.84 -21.20 5.62
CA GLN A 540 -30.51 -21.97 4.55
C GLN A 540 -32.00 -22.11 4.80
N ASP A 541 -32.39 -22.45 6.04
CA ASP A 541 -33.78 -22.65 6.40
C ASP A 541 -34.08 -22.28 7.87
N LEU A 542 -35.28 -21.82 8.11
CA LEU A 542 -35.79 -21.44 9.42
C LEU A 542 -37.25 -21.86 9.51
N LYS A 543 -37.57 -22.77 10.46
CA LYS A 543 -38.90 -23.24 10.72
C LYS A 543 -39.22 -23.16 12.21
N SER A 544 -40.46 -22.90 12.54
CA SER A 544 -40.98 -22.96 13.92
C SER A 544 -42.45 -23.33 13.87
N GLU A 545 -42.78 -24.50 14.34
CA GLU A 545 -44.13 -25.08 14.31
C GLU A 545 -44.60 -25.33 15.74
N ARG A 546 -45.87 -25.06 15.98
CA ARG A 546 -46.48 -25.30 17.30
C ARG A 546 -46.72 -26.81 17.49
N ASP A 547 -46.24 -27.35 18.61
CA ASP A 547 -46.41 -28.73 19.02
C ASP A 547 -46.93 -28.74 20.47
N GLY A 548 -48.26 -28.76 20.64
CA GLY A 548 -48.92 -28.62 21.93
C GLY A 548 -48.72 -27.26 22.58
N GLU A 549 -48.12 -27.22 23.77
CA GLU A 549 -47.76 -26.00 24.49
C GLU A 549 -46.37 -25.47 24.13
N GLN A 550 -45.63 -26.21 23.34
CA GLN A 550 -44.28 -25.88 22.90
C GLN A 550 -44.24 -25.51 21.40
N TYR A 551 -43.13 -24.95 20.97
CA TYR A 551 -42.78 -24.78 19.58
C TYR A 551 -41.53 -25.60 19.26
N ARG A 552 -41.68 -26.49 18.27
CA ARG A 552 -40.54 -27.19 17.69
C ARG A 552 -39.95 -26.33 16.56
N ALA A 553 -38.70 -25.92 16.73
CA ALA A 553 -38.04 -25.07 15.77
C ALA A 553 -36.77 -25.75 15.22
N SER A 554 -36.45 -25.44 13.95
CA SER A 554 -35.23 -25.86 13.31
C SER A 554 -34.59 -24.68 12.56
N VAL A 555 -33.27 -24.54 12.71
CA VAL A 555 -32.43 -23.58 12.00
C VAL A 555 -31.36 -24.36 11.28
N VAL A 556 -31.35 -24.27 9.94
CA VAL A 556 -30.30 -24.86 9.10
C VAL A 556 -29.39 -23.75 8.61
N VAL A 557 -28.15 -23.81 9.01
CA VAL A 557 -27.10 -22.92 8.51
C VAL A 557 -26.22 -23.66 7.50
N ARG A 558 -25.72 -22.94 6.50
CA ARG A 558 -24.94 -23.52 5.42
C ARG A 558 -23.73 -22.65 5.07
N ARG A 559 -22.60 -23.31 4.77
CA ARG A 559 -21.45 -22.71 4.14
C ARG A 559 -21.54 -22.96 2.63
N TYR A 560 -21.74 -21.91 1.85
CA TYR A 560 -21.84 -21.93 0.40
C TYR A 560 -20.46 -21.87 -0.26
N GLY A 561 -19.54 -21.10 0.34
CA GLY A 561 -18.16 -20.97 -0.11
C GLY A 561 -17.29 -22.18 0.26
N GLU A 562 -16.08 -22.24 -0.32
CA GLU A 562 -15.10 -23.30 -0.03
C GLU A 562 -14.27 -22.98 1.23
N ALA A 563 -14.03 -21.71 1.52
CA ALA A 563 -13.22 -21.29 2.66
C ALA A 563 -13.94 -21.54 3.99
N ILE A 564 -13.15 -21.92 5.00
CA ILE A 564 -13.63 -22.31 6.33
C ILE A 564 -13.23 -21.26 7.37
N PHE A 565 -14.20 -20.82 8.16
CA PHE A 565 -13.98 -19.92 9.30
C PHE A 565 -15.00 -20.24 10.42
N PRO A 566 -14.61 -20.22 11.70
CA PRO A 566 -15.56 -20.40 12.79
C PRO A 566 -16.47 -19.16 12.92
N VAL A 567 -17.77 -19.39 13.01
CA VAL A 567 -18.78 -18.32 13.10
C VAL A 567 -19.78 -18.59 14.21
N ASP A 568 -20.31 -17.54 14.79
CA ASP A 568 -21.45 -17.63 15.69
C ASP A 568 -22.77 -17.64 14.91
N VAL A 569 -23.76 -18.32 15.46
CA VAL A 569 -25.13 -18.34 14.96
C VAL A 569 -26.04 -17.85 16.05
N LEU A 570 -26.65 -16.70 15.86
CA LEU A 570 -27.60 -16.09 16.79
C LEU A 570 -29.03 -16.49 16.42
N VAL A 571 -29.72 -17.14 17.32
CA VAL A 571 -31.14 -17.49 17.20
C VAL A 571 -31.96 -16.67 18.18
N THR A 572 -33.01 -15.99 17.70
CA THR A 572 -33.88 -15.12 18.50
C THR A 572 -35.29 -15.69 18.54
N PHE A 573 -35.87 -15.73 19.74
CA PHE A 573 -37.21 -16.19 20.00
C PHE A 573 -38.18 -15.01 20.21
N ALA A 574 -39.48 -15.21 20.00
CA ALA A 574 -40.49 -14.19 20.17
C ALA A 574 -40.63 -13.73 21.65
N SER A 575 -40.20 -14.52 22.63
CA SER A 575 -40.08 -14.13 24.04
C SER A 575 -39.00 -13.06 24.27
N GLY A 576 -38.11 -12.80 23.32
CA GLY A 576 -36.92 -11.99 23.49
C GLY A 576 -35.67 -12.79 23.90
N GLU A 577 -35.81 -14.08 24.16
CA GLU A 577 -34.68 -14.98 24.42
C GLU A 577 -33.75 -15.00 23.19
N ARG A 578 -32.44 -14.96 23.42
CA ARG A 578 -31.41 -15.05 22.40
C ARG A 578 -30.45 -16.17 22.76
N VAL A 579 -30.23 -17.08 21.81
CA VAL A 579 -29.28 -18.19 21.94
C VAL A 579 -28.20 -18.01 20.92
N THR A 580 -26.93 -18.02 21.35
CA THR A 580 -25.77 -18.00 20.45
C THR A 580 -25.16 -19.40 20.44
N GLU A 581 -25.14 -19.98 19.25
CA GLU A 581 -24.48 -21.25 18.95
C GLU A 581 -23.13 -20.99 18.28
N HIS A 582 -22.16 -21.85 18.56
CA HIS A 582 -20.86 -21.77 17.89
C HIS A 582 -20.73 -22.85 16.81
N TRP A 583 -20.34 -22.45 15.61
CA TRP A 583 -20.11 -23.35 14.48
C TRP A 583 -18.67 -23.20 13.96
N ASP A 584 -17.91 -24.30 13.97
CA ASP A 584 -16.51 -24.31 13.50
C ASP A 584 -16.39 -24.16 11.95
N GLY A 585 -17.52 -24.20 11.23
CA GLY A 585 -17.59 -24.04 9.78
C GLY A 585 -17.05 -25.22 8.96
N LYS A 586 -16.55 -26.31 9.59
CA LYS A 586 -15.94 -27.43 8.86
C LYS A 586 -16.94 -28.21 8.03
N ASP A 587 -18.08 -28.53 8.62
CA ASP A 587 -19.16 -29.16 7.88
C ASP A 587 -19.80 -28.17 6.89
N ARG A 588 -20.37 -28.68 5.81
CA ARG A 588 -21.06 -27.84 4.81
C ARG A 588 -22.35 -27.22 5.32
N TRP A 589 -22.94 -27.79 6.34
CA TRP A 589 -24.16 -27.31 6.96
C TRP A 589 -24.27 -27.82 8.39
N LYS A 590 -25.10 -27.14 9.21
CA LYS A 590 -25.43 -27.56 10.58
C LYS A 590 -26.89 -27.31 10.85
N LEU A 591 -27.51 -28.23 11.60
CA LEU A 591 -28.89 -28.13 12.08
C LEU A 591 -28.88 -27.85 13.58
N TYR A 592 -29.57 -26.80 13.96
CA TYR A 592 -29.92 -26.52 15.36
C TYR A 592 -31.42 -26.77 15.56
N ALA A 593 -31.79 -27.55 16.56
CA ALA A 593 -33.16 -27.87 16.91
C ALA A 593 -33.50 -27.37 18.31
N TYR A 594 -34.69 -26.82 18.47
CA TYR A 594 -35.14 -26.24 19.71
C TYR A 594 -36.57 -26.66 20.00
N ASP A 595 -36.86 -27.03 21.27
CA ASP A 595 -38.18 -27.19 21.82
C ASP A 595 -38.35 -26.10 22.90
N ARG A 596 -39.21 -25.11 22.66
CA ARG A 596 -39.34 -23.91 23.49
C ARG A 596 -40.84 -23.49 23.59
N PRO A 597 -41.23 -22.82 24.66
CA PRO A 597 -42.60 -22.27 24.78
C PRO A 597 -42.85 -21.07 23.85
N SER A 598 -41.83 -20.55 23.19
CA SER A 598 -41.88 -19.40 22.29
C SER A 598 -41.29 -19.75 20.92
N PRO A 599 -41.93 -19.33 19.81
CA PRO A 599 -41.39 -19.61 18.48
C PRO A 599 -40.07 -18.86 18.19
N VAL A 600 -39.23 -19.44 17.36
CA VAL A 600 -38.09 -18.72 16.76
C VAL A 600 -38.64 -17.67 15.81
N VAL A 601 -38.09 -16.46 15.85
CA VAL A 601 -38.47 -15.35 14.94
C VAL A 601 -37.39 -15.01 13.94
N SER A 602 -36.11 -15.23 14.29
CA SER A 602 -34.99 -14.98 13.37
C SER A 602 -33.75 -15.81 13.72
N ALA A 603 -32.92 -16.04 12.70
CA ALA A 603 -31.58 -16.59 12.87
C ALA A 603 -30.58 -15.74 12.04
N GLN A 604 -29.35 -15.61 12.54
CA GLN A 604 -28.30 -14.85 11.90
C GLN A 604 -26.95 -15.55 12.09
N VAL A 605 -26.24 -15.77 11.00
CA VAL A 605 -24.85 -16.23 11.00
C VAL A 605 -23.94 -15.01 11.06
N ASP A 606 -22.85 -15.09 11.81
CA ASP A 606 -21.90 -14.03 12.09
C ASP A 606 -22.57 -12.69 12.48
N PRO A 607 -23.35 -12.66 13.57
CA PRO A 607 -24.12 -11.48 13.97
C PRO A 607 -23.25 -10.26 14.30
N ASN A 608 -21.99 -10.49 14.66
CA ASN A 608 -21.02 -9.45 15.00
C ASN A 608 -20.17 -9.02 13.80
N ARG A 609 -20.41 -9.63 12.62
CA ARG A 609 -19.63 -9.37 11.39
C ARG A 609 -18.13 -9.47 11.63
N VAL A 610 -17.67 -10.56 12.21
CA VAL A 610 -16.25 -10.84 12.39
C VAL A 610 -15.60 -11.17 11.07
N LEU A 611 -16.25 -11.99 10.23
CA LEU A 611 -15.79 -12.43 8.93
C LEU A 611 -16.15 -11.42 7.83
N LEU A 612 -15.26 -10.48 7.54
CA LEU A 612 -15.50 -9.43 6.54
C LEU A 612 -15.31 -9.88 5.09
N LEU A 613 -14.77 -11.07 4.87
CA LEU A 613 -14.54 -11.67 3.55
C LEU A 613 -15.77 -12.43 3.02
N ASP A 614 -16.86 -12.50 3.77
CA ASP A 614 -18.10 -13.13 3.32
C ASP A 614 -18.67 -12.40 2.11
N LEU A 615 -18.84 -13.13 1.01
CA LEU A 615 -19.23 -12.53 -0.27
C LEU A 615 -20.71 -12.15 -0.33
N ASP A 616 -21.56 -12.77 0.45
CA ASP A 616 -23.00 -12.53 0.39
C ASP A 616 -23.66 -12.38 1.77
N TYR A 617 -23.51 -11.20 2.37
CA TYR A 617 -24.18 -10.90 3.63
C TYR A 617 -25.72 -10.88 3.57
N THR A 618 -26.31 -10.93 2.37
CA THR A 618 -27.77 -10.92 2.24
C THR A 618 -28.38 -12.26 2.65
N ASN A 619 -27.63 -13.34 2.61
CA ASN A 619 -28.05 -14.69 3.04
C ASN A 619 -27.72 -15.02 4.50
N ASN A 620 -26.92 -14.17 5.20
CA ASN A 620 -26.49 -14.42 6.59
C ASN A 620 -27.61 -14.33 7.60
N SER A 621 -28.78 -13.82 7.27
CA SER A 621 -29.92 -13.75 8.19
C SER A 621 -31.23 -14.16 7.54
N ARG A 622 -32.11 -14.71 8.38
CA ARG A 622 -33.46 -15.08 7.95
C ARG A 622 -34.43 -14.80 9.07
N THR A 623 -35.62 -14.29 8.73
CA THR A 623 -36.73 -14.08 9.64
C THR A 623 -37.87 -15.01 9.28
N LEU A 624 -38.60 -15.53 10.30
CA LEU A 624 -39.74 -16.43 10.09
C LEU A 624 -40.89 -15.72 9.33
N ALA A 625 -41.14 -14.46 9.69
CA ALA A 625 -42.09 -13.60 8.99
C ALA A 625 -41.34 -12.49 8.22
N PRO A 626 -41.71 -12.20 6.95
CA PRO A 626 -41.09 -11.15 6.17
C PRO A 626 -41.15 -9.78 6.84
N GLN A 627 -40.03 -9.10 6.97
CA GLN A 627 -39.93 -7.72 7.49
C GLN A 627 -40.13 -6.68 6.36
N GLY A 628 -41.11 -6.90 5.49
CA GLY A 628 -41.29 -6.17 4.23
C GLY A 628 -41.40 -4.65 4.39
N ARG A 629 -42.02 -4.14 5.47
CA ARG A 629 -42.13 -2.69 5.72
C ARG A 629 -40.77 -2.07 6.02
N SER A 630 -40.00 -2.69 6.91
CA SER A 630 -38.67 -2.19 7.26
C SER A 630 -37.71 -2.23 6.05
N ALA A 631 -37.73 -3.34 5.31
CA ALA A 631 -36.95 -3.49 4.08
C ALA A 631 -37.32 -2.45 3.03
N ALA A 632 -38.64 -2.24 2.79
CA ALA A 632 -39.14 -1.24 1.85
C ALA A 632 -38.75 0.18 2.27
N THR A 633 -38.81 0.49 3.56
CA THR A 633 -38.40 1.81 4.07
C THR A 633 -36.93 2.06 3.83
N THR A 634 -36.07 1.11 4.24
CA THR A 634 -34.61 1.22 4.04
C THR A 634 -34.25 1.34 2.56
N TRP A 635 -34.88 0.51 1.71
CA TRP A 635 -34.66 0.54 0.26
C TRP A 635 -35.13 1.84 -0.36
N SER A 636 -36.31 2.34 0.02
CA SER A 636 -36.85 3.62 -0.48
C SER A 636 -36.00 4.81 -0.06
N MET A 637 -35.47 4.83 1.17
CA MET A 637 -34.53 5.87 1.64
C MET A 637 -33.23 5.85 0.82
N THR A 638 -32.67 4.68 0.59
CA THR A 638 -31.47 4.52 -0.24
C THR A 638 -31.71 5.00 -1.66
N TRP A 639 -32.87 4.69 -2.23
CA TRP A 639 -33.30 5.16 -3.56
C TRP A 639 -33.49 6.67 -3.63
N MET A 640 -34.12 7.26 -2.61
CA MET A 640 -34.30 8.73 -2.55
C MET A 640 -32.95 9.45 -2.46
N LEU A 641 -32.04 8.97 -1.65
CA LEU A 641 -30.69 9.53 -1.55
C LEU A 641 -29.95 9.43 -2.90
N TRP A 642 -30.03 8.28 -3.55
CA TRP A 642 -29.42 8.09 -4.88
C TRP A 642 -30.06 9.01 -5.93
N LEU A 643 -31.39 9.17 -5.95
CA LEU A 643 -32.09 10.05 -6.88
C LEU A 643 -31.74 11.53 -6.65
N GLN A 644 -31.71 11.96 -5.38
CA GLN A 644 -31.30 13.32 -5.03
C GLN A 644 -29.87 13.61 -5.49
N ASP A 645 -28.97 12.67 -5.30
CA ASP A 645 -27.59 12.77 -5.72
C ASP A 645 -27.46 12.87 -7.26
N CYS A 646 -28.22 12.07 -8.00
CA CYS A 646 -28.30 12.19 -9.45
C CYS A 646 -28.82 13.57 -9.88
N LEU A 647 -29.89 14.06 -9.27
CA LEU A 647 -30.47 15.36 -9.61
C LEU A 647 -29.54 16.53 -9.33
N LEU A 648 -28.82 16.49 -8.20
CA LEU A 648 -27.81 17.51 -7.87
C LEU A 648 -26.61 17.45 -8.82
N SER A 649 -26.22 16.25 -9.23
CA SER A 649 -25.17 16.07 -10.24
C SER A 649 -25.57 16.67 -11.59
N TRP A 650 -26.81 16.47 -12.01
CA TRP A 650 -27.34 17.08 -13.23
C TRP A 650 -27.45 18.61 -13.12
N ALA A 651 -27.89 19.13 -11.97
CA ALA A 651 -27.97 20.57 -11.73
C ALA A 651 -26.59 21.26 -11.72
N ALA A 652 -25.53 20.54 -11.37
CA ALA A 652 -24.17 21.05 -11.43
C ALA A 652 -23.57 21.06 -12.86
N LEU A 653 -24.21 20.35 -13.81
CA LEU A 653 -23.81 20.31 -15.23
C LEU A 653 -24.61 21.28 -16.09
N ALA A 654 -25.75 21.81 -15.61
CA ALA A 654 -26.60 22.78 -16.29
C ALA A 654 -26.23 24.21 -15.90
#